data_eca8de8f4bd055c328c350083be31f2f
#
_entry.id   eca8de8f4bd055c328c350083be31f2f
#
_cell.length_a   1.000
_cell.length_b   1.000
_cell.length_c   1.000
_cell.angle_alpha   90.00
_cell.angle_beta   90.00
_cell.angle_gamma   90.00
#
_symmetry.space_group_name_H-M   'P 1'
#
loop_
_entity.id
_entity.type
_entity.pdbx_description
1 polymer ?
#
loop_
_entity_poly.entity_id
_entity_poly.type
_entity_poly.pdbx_seq_one_letter_code
_entity_poly.pdbx_strand_id
1 'polypeptide(L)'
;MVPLTFLHNKVTRSLPLVLAALIFAGCGTQAPDQSAAHMEGAAQADSGFYLHQMEQSSDDTRINWQLLAIRALLKEGKTQHAADLFNQLPQDLSDTQRREQSLLAAELKIAQNDVAGAKKILGNIDLSTLDKNQQARFWQAGIAAEQGHPSLTLLRALIAQEPLLAAAEKQKNIDATWQALSAMNPDQANALVINADENILQGWLDLQRVWFDNRNDPNMLKAGIKDWQTRYPNNPGATMLPTQLVNVQNFKPASTSKIALLLPLDGQAAVFGRTIQQGFDAARNGTAAVTGSAVPAQVAQAANAGDVVSPSSAETNDLTTAQPVIAQEGTMQEPVQAPDTTQPVTAPDNTVQDPQQAPVAAQSPQATALANPAAEVKVYDTSTQPLDQVLNQVQQDGASIVVGPLLKNNVEELMKSNTSLNVLALNQPEQVQNLPNVCYFALSPEDEARDAARHIHEQGKQAPLLLIPRSQLGDRVATAFAEEWQQLGGGIVLQQKFGSSSELRAGVNGGAGIALTGSPVTSSLPQQQGVTIGGLTIPAPPTDAQISGGGNVDAAYIVATPEEIAFIKPMIAMRNGSQAGVSLYASSRSAQGTAGPDFRLEMEGLQYSEIPMLAGANPALMQQALSSVRNDYSLARLYAMGVDAWALANHFTQMRQVPGFTLNGNTGDLTATQDCVINRKLSWLKYQQGQIVPAS
;
A
#
# COMPACT_ATOMS: atom_id res chain seq x y z
N MET A 1 41.84 -11.49 -58.55
CA MET A 1 41.42 -12.46 -59.56
C MET A 1 40.03 -13.00 -59.16
N VAL A 2 39.07 -12.63 -59.95
CA VAL A 2 37.70 -13.13 -60.08
C VAL A 2 37.76 -14.44 -60.85
N PRO A 3 36.79 -15.36 -60.98
CA PRO A 3 35.31 -15.16 -60.94
C PRO A 3 34.56 -16.26 -60.13
N LEU A 4 33.31 -15.94 -59.69
CA LEU A 4 32.02 -16.12 -60.37
C LEU A 4 31.74 -17.56 -60.90
N THR A 5 30.64 -18.18 -60.44
CA THR A 5 29.38 -18.45 -61.18
C THR A 5 28.49 -19.34 -60.31
N PHE A 6 27.27 -18.90 -60.02
CA PHE A 6 26.00 -19.23 -60.61
C PHE A 6 25.72 -20.72 -60.84
N LEU A 7 24.69 -21.29 -60.24
CA LEU A 7 23.49 -21.70 -61.00
C LEU A 7 22.40 -22.33 -60.12
N HIS A 8 21.25 -21.78 -60.29
CA HIS A 8 19.91 -22.36 -60.06
C HIS A 8 19.81 -23.81 -60.46
N ASN A 9 18.98 -24.59 -59.74
CA ASN A 9 18.00 -25.41 -60.40
C ASN A 9 16.78 -25.72 -59.54
N LYS A 10 15.67 -25.15 -59.97
CA LYS A 10 14.34 -25.64 -59.68
C LYS A 10 14.15 -27.00 -60.36
N VAL A 11 13.64 -27.98 -59.62
CA VAL A 11 12.92 -29.08 -60.23
C VAL A 11 11.66 -29.30 -59.46
N THR A 12 10.59 -28.79 -60.02
CA THR A 12 9.22 -29.27 -59.91
C THR A 12 9.10 -30.65 -60.53
N ARG A 13 8.52 -31.60 -59.79
CA ARG A 13 7.84 -32.76 -60.39
C ARG A 13 6.67 -33.15 -59.48
N SER A 14 5.52 -32.66 -59.80
CA SER A 14 4.25 -33.28 -60.19
C SER A 14 4.00 -34.71 -59.72
N LEU A 15 2.85 -34.78 -59.01
CA LEU A 15 1.96 -35.88 -58.70
C LEU A 15 1.82 -36.94 -59.84
N PRO A 16 1.43 -38.13 -59.45
CA PRO A 16 0.13 -38.57 -59.95
C PRO A 16 -0.86 -38.90 -58.81
N LEU A 17 -2.04 -38.33 -58.92
CA LEU A 17 -3.28 -38.81 -58.37
C LEU A 17 -3.51 -40.27 -58.89
N VAL A 18 -3.60 -41.20 -57.96
CA VAL A 18 -4.31 -42.42 -58.19
C VAL A 18 -5.58 -42.46 -57.39
N LEU A 19 -6.65 -42.12 -58.04
CA LEU A 19 -8.00 -42.23 -57.55
C LEU A 19 -8.34 -43.74 -57.61
N ALA A 20 -8.27 -44.41 -56.44
CA ALA A 20 -8.89 -45.73 -56.29
C ALA A 20 -10.13 -45.51 -55.41
N ALA A 21 -11.24 -45.30 -56.08
CA ALA A 21 -12.55 -45.43 -55.48
C ALA A 21 -12.79 -46.95 -55.21
N LEU A 22 -12.56 -47.35 -53.97
CA LEU A 22 -13.10 -48.57 -53.42
C LEU A 22 -14.31 -48.26 -52.57
N ILE A 23 -15.46 -48.41 -53.15
CA ILE A 23 -16.74 -48.53 -52.46
C ILE A 23 -16.68 -49.78 -51.60
N PHE A 24 -16.33 -49.63 -50.30
CA PHE A 24 -16.70 -50.60 -49.29
C PHE A 24 -17.94 -50.10 -48.58
N ALA A 25 -19.10 -50.62 -48.98
CA ALA A 25 -20.22 -50.71 -48.07
C ALA A 25 -19.80 -51.70 -46.96
N GLY A 26 -19.27 -51.19 -45.90
CA GLY A 26 -18.91 -51.92 -44.68
C GLY A 26 -19.39 -51.15 -43.51
N CYS A 27 -20.12 -51.76 -42.63
CA CYS A 27 -20.62 -51.29 -41.33
C CYS A 27 -19.74 -50.20 -40.72
N GLY A 28 -20.38 -49.08 -40.43
CA GLY A 28 -19.71 -47.99 -39.77
C GLY A 28 -19.03 -48.42 -38.46
N THR A 29 -17.73 -48.63 -38.51
CA THR A 29 -16.93 -48.60 -37.30
C THR A 29 -16.87 -47.15 -36.92
N GLN A 30 -17.71 -46.73 -35.98
CA GLN A 30 -17.54 -45.46 -35.26
C GLN A 30 -16.07 -45.38 -34.84
N ALA A 31 -15.44 -44.26 -35.13
CA ALA A 31 -14.11 -44.00 -34.61
C ALA A 31 -14.13 -44.26 -33.09
N PRO A 32 -13.10 -44.95 -32.56
CA PRO A 32 -13.09 -45.24 -31.11
C PRO A 32 -13.33 -43.98 -30.32
N ASP A 33 -14.26 -44.06 -29.38
CA ASP A 33 -14.60 -42.94 -28.51
C ASP A 33 -13.37 -42.48 -27.71
N GLN A 34 -13.02 -41.21 -27.84
CA GLN A 34 -11.89 -40.62 -27.15
C GLN A 34 -12.32 -39.83 -25.91
N SER A 35 -13.61 -39.78 -25.56
CA SER A 35 -14.12 -39.01 -24.43
C SER A 35 -13.50 -39.43 -23.12
N ALA A 36 -13.30 -40.72 -22.89
CA ALA A 36 -12.65 -41.22 -21.68
C ALA A 36 -11.22 -40.75 -21.54
N ALA A 37 -10.44 -40.75 -22.62
CA ALA A 37 -9.06 -40.23 -22.61
C ALA A 37 -9.00 -38.73 -22.35
N HIS A 38 -9.98 -37.98 -22.84
CA HIS A 38 -10.10 -36.55 -22.51
C HIS A 38 -10.53 -36.33 -21.06
N MET A 39 -11.38 -37.19 -20.51
CA MET A 39 -11.80 -37.12 -19.09
C MET A 39 -10.63 -37.35 -18.13
N GLU A 40 -9.74 -38.31 -18.44
CA GLU A 40 -8.54 -38.60 -17.65
C GLU A 40 -7.41 -37.57 -17.87
N GLY A 41 -7.46 -36.80 -18.95
CA GLY A 41 -6.44 -35.85 -19.33
C GLY A 41 -6.66 -34.43 -18.77
N ALA A 42 -5.78 -33.52 -19.20
CA ALA A 42 -5.83 -32.13 -18.81
C ALA A 42 -6.96 -31.30 -19.44
N ALA A 43 -7.78 -31.89 -20.30
CA ALA A 43 -8.88 -31.23 -21.02
C ALA A 43 -8.48 -29.87 -21.61
N GLN A 44 -7.55 -29.88 -22.56
CA GLN A 44 -6.90 -28.64 -23.06
C GLN A 44 -7.68 -27.95 -24.19
N ALA A 45 -8.68 -28.62 -24.79
CA ALA A 45 -9.48 -28.03 -25.85
C ALA A 45 -10.46 -26.98 -25.30
N ASP A 46 -10.90 -26.10 -26.18
CA ASP A 46 -11.89 -25.05 -25.82
C ASP A 46 -13.32 -25.64 -25.71
N SER A 47 -14.23 -24.84 -25.15
CA SER A 47 -15.61 -25.24 -24.97
C SER A 47 -16.33 -25.55 -26.29
N GLY A 48 -15.98 -24.84 -27.37
CA GLY A 48 -16.55 -25.06 -28.70
C GLY A 48 -16.27 -26.45 -29.23
N PHE A 49 -15.04 -26.93 -29.08
CA PHE A 49 -14.68 -28.31 -29.45
C PHE A 49 -15.51 -29.34 -28.68
N TYR A 50 -15.58 -29.22 -27.35
CA TYR A 50 -16.31 -30.20 -26.53
C TYR A 50 -17.82 -30.16 -26.76
N LEU A 51 -18.41 -28.97 -26.97
CA LEU A 51 -19.83 -28.86 -27.35
C LEU A 51 -20.12 -29.51 -28.68
N HIS A 52 -19.24 -29.34 -29.68
CA HIS A 52 -19.40 -29.98 -30.98
C HIS A 52 -19.29 -31.50 -30.87
N GLN A 53 -18.35 -32.04 -30.11
CA GLN A 53 -18.25 -33.48 -29.85
C GLN A 53 -19.51 -34.01 -29.14
N MET A 54 -20.05 -33.27 -28.18
CA MET A 54 -21.27 -33.59 -27.45
C MET A 54 -22.47 -33.70 -28.42
N GLU A 55 -22.61 -32.78 -29.38
CA GLU A 55 -23.70 -32.80 -30.36
C GLU A 55 -23.62 -34.02 -31.33
N GLN A 56 -22.42 -34.49 -31.63
CA GLN A 56 -22.19 -35.61 -32.53
C GLN A 56 -22.21 -36.99 -31.84
N SER A 57 -22.29 -37.01 -30.51
CA SER A 57 -22.20 -38.20 -29.70
C SER A 57 -23.56 -38.60 -29.13
N SER A 58 -23.72 -39.88 -28.75
CA SER A 58 -24.92 -40.41 -28.13
C SER A 58 -24.60 -41.09 -26.80
N ASP A 59 -25.62 -41.21 -25.95
CA ASP A 59 -25.60 -41.94 -24.67
C ASP A 59 -24.47 -41.53 -23.72
N ASP A 60 -23.76 -42.47 -23.11
CA ASP A 60 -22.71 -42.23 -22.10
C ASP A 60 -21.56 -41.38 -22.64
N THR A 61 -21.22 -41.52 -23.91
CA THR A 61 -20.16 -40.71 -24.52
C THR A 61 -20.54 -39.26 -24.65
N ARG A 62 -21.81 -38.95 -24.87
CA ARG A 62 -22.35 -37.59 -24.86
C ARG A 62 -22.22 -36.96 -23.49
N ILE A 63 -22.47 -37.74 -22.43
CA ILE A 63 -22.34 -37.24 -21.05
C ILE A 63 -20.87 -36.86 -20.73
N ASN A 64 -19.91 -37.68 -21.15
CA ASN A 64 -18.49 -37.37 -20.99
C ASN A 64 -18.12 -36.04 -21.68
N TRP A 65 -18.56 -35.86 -22.92
CA TRP A 65 -18.32 -34.60 -23.65
C TRP A 65 -19.04 -33.41 -23.01
N GLN A 66 -20.23 -33.60 -22.43
CA GLN A 66 -20.95 -32.58 -21.67
C GLN A 66 -20.19 -32.16 -20.43
N LEU A 67 -19.65 -33.08 -19.66
CA LEU A 67 -18.82 -32.79 -18.48
C LEU A 67 -17.54 -32.02 -18.85
N LEU A 68 -16.89 -32.43 -19.96
CA LEU A 68 -15.73 -31.74 -20.50
C LEU A 68 -16.06 -30.33 -21.00
N ALA A 69 -17.21 -30.14 -21.63
CA ALA A 69 -17.70 -28.83 -22.06
C ALA A 69 -17.95 -27.89 -20.85
N ILE A 70 -18.58 -28.41 -19.80
CA ILE A 70 -18.80 -27.65 -18.55
C ILE A 70 -17.46 -27.19 -17.96
N ARG A 71 -16.49 -28.12 -17.90
CA ARG A 71 -15.12 -27.79 -17.38
C ARG A 71 -14.46 -26.73 -18.23
N ALA A 72 -14.52 -26.78 -19.54
CA ALA A 72 -13.94 -25.77 -20.42
C ALA A 72 -14.66 -24.42 -20.31
N LEU A 73 -15.99 -24.42 -20.22
CA LEU A 73 -16.78 -23.19 -20.01
C LEU A 73 -16.43 -22.48 -18.70
N LEU A 74 -16.22 -23.23 -17.60
CA LEU A 74 -15.78 -22.67 -16.33
C LEU A 74 -14.38 -22.06 -16.45
N LYS A 75 -13.45 -22.75 -17.13
CA LYS A 75 -12.10 -22.24 -17.40
C LYS A 75 -12.11 -20.96 -18.24
N GLU A 76 -13.06 -20.83 -19.15
CA GLU A 76 -13.25 -19.65 -20.01
C GLU A 76 -14.05 -18.53 -19.33
N GLY A 77 -14.50 -18.72 -18.09
CA GLY A 77 -15.31 -17.73 -17.35
C GLY A 77 -16.77 -17.64 -17.82
N LYS A 78 -17.25 -18.56 -18.64
CA LYS A 78 -18.63 -18.62 -19.15
C LYS A 78 -19.55 -19.32 -18.13
N THR A 79 -19.62 -18.77 -16.92
CA THR A 79 -20.24 -19.40 -15.75
C THR A 79 -21.72 -19.73 -15.95
N GLN A 80 -22.50 -18.83 -16.58
CA GLN A 80 -23.93 -19.05 -16.78
C GLN A 80 -24.16 -20.23 -17.74
N HIS A 81 -23.43 -20.27 -18.84
CA HIS A 81 -23.55 -21.37 -19.79
C HIS A 81 -23.11 -22.71 -19.17
N ALA A 82 -22.06 -22.70 -18.36
CA ALA A 82 -21.63 -23.88 -17.59
C ALA A 82 -22.74 -24.36 -16.64
N ALA A 83 -23.41 -23.43 -15.93
CA ALA A 83 -24.50 -23.75 -15.02
C ALA A 83 -25.71 -24.35 -15.75
N ASP A 84 -26.10 -23.78 -16.89
CA ASP A 84 -27.21 -24.27 -17.69
C ASP A 84 -26.95 -25.70 -18.20
N LEU A 85 -25.74 -25.95 -18.67
CA LEU A 85 -25.32 -27.25 -19.15
C LEU A 85 -25.18 -28.29 -18.02
N PHE A 86 -24.71 -27.85 -16.85
CA PHE A 86 -24.63 -28.67 -15.63
C PHE A 86 -26.00 -29.13 -15.15
N ASN A 87 -27.00 -28.26 -15.17
CA ASN A 87 -28.37 -28.55 -14.75
C ASN A 87 -29.08 -29.53 -15.72
N GLN A 88 -28.55 -29.71 -16.93
CA GLN A 88 -29.06 -30.67 -17.93
C GLN A 88 -28.45 -32.06 -17.81
N LEU A 89 -27.51 -32.28 -16.88
CA LEU A 89 -26.94 -33.61 -16.67
C LEU A 89 -27.99 -34.60 -16.20
N PRO A 90 -28.00 -35.83 -16.74
CA PRO A 90 -28.93 -36.85 -16.29
C PRO A 90 -28.63 -37.29 -14.84
N GLN A 91 -29.62 -37.91 -14.21
CA GLN A 91 -29.44 -38.40 -12.84
C GLN A 91 -28.70 -39.76 -12.81
N ASP A 92 -28.79 -40.54 -13.86
CA ASP A 92 -28.12 -41.83 -13.97
C ASP A 92 -26.74 -41.67 -14.59
N LEU A 93 -25.74 -41.47 -13.73
CA LEU A 93 -24.34 -41.28 -14.08
C LEU A 93 -23.52 -42.50 -13.63
N SER A 94 -22.51 -42.88 -14.43
CA SER A 94 -21.48 -43.82 -13.98
C SER A 94 -20.68 -43.23 -12.78
N ASP A 95 -19.97 -44.07 -12.03
CA ASP A 95 -19.16 -43.63 -10.90
C ASP A 95 -18.09 -42.64 -11.33
N THR A 96 -17.48 -42.82 -12.51
CA THR A 96 -16.51 -41.86 -13.06
C THR A 96 -17.15 -40.51 -13.38
N GLN A 97 -18.30 -40.50 -14.02
CA GLN A 97 -19.06 -39.30 -14.35
C GLN A 97 -19.56 -38.59 -13.09
N ARG A 98 -19.97 -39.35 -12.06
CA ARG A 98 -20.43 -38.78 -10.77
C ARG A 98 -19.32 -38.10 -9.98
N ARG A 99 -18.10 -38.66 -10.00
CA ARG A 99 -16.91 -38.01 -9.42
C ARG A 99 -16.61 -36.68 -10.11
N GLU A 100 -16.60 -36.68 -11.43
CA GLU A 100 -16.39 -35.44 -12.22
C GLU A 100 -17.50 -34.41 -11.97
N GLN A 101 -18.76 -34.83 -11.93
CA GLN A 101 -19.91 -33.98 -11.62
C GLN A 101 -19.75 -33.33 -10.25
N SER A 102 -19.34 -34.07 -9.22
CA SER A 102 -19.15 -33.53 -7.87
C SER A 102 -18.06 -32.47 -7.83
N LEU A 103 -16.95 -32.67 -8.54
CA LEU A 103 -15.87 -31.72 -8.62
C LEU A 103 -16.28 -30.47 -9.40
N LEU A 104 -16.96 -30.62 -10.53
CA LEU A 104 -17.50 -29.53 -11.32
C LEU A 104 -18.56 -28.72 -10.54
N ALA A 105 -19.36 -29.39 -9.69
CA ALA A 105 -20.31 -28.70 -8.81
C ALA A 105 -19.61 -27.74 -7.84
N ALA A 106 -18.49 -28.15 -7.25
CA ALA A 106 -17.68 -27.29 -6.40
C ALA A 106 -17.05 -26.13 -7.18
N GLU A 107 -16.49 -26.42 -8.36
CA GLU A 107 -15.89 -25.40 -9.24
C GLU A 107 -16.93 -24.38 -9.71
N LEU A 108 -18.14 -24.83 -10.04
CA LEU A 108 -19.26 -23.97 -10.43
C LEU A 108 -19.70 -23.06 -9.28
N LYS A 109 -19.78 -23.57 -8.04
CA LYS A 109 -20.09 -22.78 -6.86
C LYS A 109 -19.06 -21.68 -6.62
N ILE A 110 -17.78 -21.98 -6.82
CA ILE A 110 -16.70 -20.98 -6.74
C ILE A 110 -16.89 -19.90 -7.82
N ALA A 111 -17.15 -20.32 -9.07
CA ALA A 111 -17.38 -19.37 -10.17
C ALA A 111 -18.63 -18.49 -9.96
N GLN A 112 -19.60 -18.97 -9.18
CA GLN A 112 -20.79 -18.21 -8.74
C GLN A 112 -20.58 -17.41 -7.47
N ASN A 113 -19.35 -17.42 -6.90
CA ASN A 113 -19.02 -16.80 -5.62
C ASN A 113 -19.77 -17.36 -4.40
N ASP A 114 -20.30 -18.58 -4.52
CA ASP A 114 -20.91 -19.34 -3.41
C ASP A 114 -19.85 -20.20 -2.70
N VAL A 115 -19.00 -19.53 -1.92
CA VAL A 115 -17.88 -20.16 -1.20
C VAL A 115 -18.35 -21.19 -0.19
N ALA A 116 -19.41 -20.90 0.54
CA ALA A 116 -19.96 -21.82 1.55
C ALA A 116 -20.50 -23.10 0.89
N GLY A 117 -21.21 -22.96 -0.23
CA GLY A 117 -21.67 -24.10 -1.03
C GLY A 117 -20.51 -24.93 -1.57
N ALA A 118 -19.45 -24.29 -2.07
CA ALA A 118 -18.25 -24.96 -2.55
C ALA A 118 -17.57 -25.77 -1.43
N LYS A 119 -17.32 -25.18 -0.26
CA LYS A 119 -16.72 -25.87 0.89
C LYS A 119 -17.52 -27.08 1.35
N LYS A 120 -18.85 -26.97 1.35
CA LYS A 120 -19.74 -28.09 1.69
C LYS A 120 -19.60 -29.25 0.70
N ILE A 121 -19.56 -28.95 -0.60
CA ILE A 121 -19.39 -29.98 -1.64
C ILE A 121 -18.02 -30.63 -1.53
N LEU A 122 -16.95 -29.85 -1.41
CA LEU A 122 -15.58 -30.36 -1.27
C LEU A 122 -15.44 -31.26 -0.03
N GLY A 123 -16.08 -30.94 1.08
CA GLY A 123 -16.07 -31.74 2.30
C GLY A 123 -16.72 -33.12 2.17
N ASN A 124 -17.53 -33.34 1.12
CA ASN A 124 -18.20 -34.61 0.82
C ASN A 124 -17.49 -35.44 -0.27
N ILE A 125 -16.42 -34.93 -0.89
CA ILE A 125 -15.67 -35.64 -1.91
C ILE A 125 -14.61 -36.53 -1.24
N ASP A 126 -14.62 -37.80 -1.55
CA ASP A 126 -13.55 -38.73 -1.15
C ASP A 126 -12.35 -38.60 -2.11
N LEU A 127 -11.30 -37.93 -1.58
CA LEU A 127 -10.07 -37.66 -2.33
C LEU A 127 -9.39 -38.92 -2.87
N SER A 128 -9.51 -40.03 -2.17
CA SER A 128 -8.90 -41.32 -2.56
C SER A 128 -9.49 -41.91 -3.86
N THR A 129 -10.68 -41.49 -4.23
CA THR A 129 -11.37 -41.93 -5.47
C THR A 129 -11.00 -41.12 -6.70
N LEU A 130 -10.32 -39.98 -6.53
CA LEU A 130 -9.95 -39.06 -7.58
C LEU A 130 -8.62 -39.45 -8.24
N ASP A 131 -8.53 -39.31 -9.57
CA ASP A 131 -7.25 -39.35 -10.24
C ASP A 131 -6.35 -38.15 -9.93
N LYS A 132 -5.11 -38.22 -10.39
CA LYS A 132 -4.12 -37.19 -10.08
C LYS A 132 -4.55 -35.79 -10.57
N ASN A 133 -5.14 -35.67 -11.76
CA ASN A 133 -5.61 -34.39 -12.29
C ASN A 133 -6.82 -33.85 -11.50
N GLN A 134 -7.75 -34.76 -11.15
CA GLN A 134 -8.90 -34.41 -10.30
C GLN A 134 -8.48 -34.00 -8.90
N GLN A 135 -7.48 -34.66 -8.31
CA GLN A 135 -6.90 -34.25 -7.02
C GLN A 135 -6.30 -32.84 -7.09
N ALA A 136 -5.57 -32.51 -8.16
CA ALA A 136 -5.02 -31.17 -8.34
C ALA A 136 -6.14 -30.10 -8.45
N ARG A 137 -7.23 -30.41 -9.15
CA ARG A 137 -8.41 -29.53 -9.24
C ARG A 137 -9.17 -29.43 -7.93
N PHE A 138 -9.29 -30.52 -7.17
CA PHE A 138 -9.87 -30.50 -5.83
C PHE A 138 -9.15 -29.52 -4.92
N TRP A 139 -7.83 -29.58 -4.85
CA TRP A 139 -7.03 -28.67 -4.06
C TRP A 139 -7.08 -27.23 -4.59
N GLN A 140 -7.11 -27.05 -5.91
CA GLN A 140 -7.29 -25.74 -6.53
C GLN A 140 -8.63 -25.10 -6.13
N ALA A 141 -9.71 -25.88 -6.13
CA ALA A 141 -11.01 -25.44 -5.66
C ALA A 141 -11.00 -25.08 -4.17
N GLY A 142 -10.31 -25.89 -3.35
CA GLY A 142 -10.09 -25.60 -1.92
C GLY A 142 -9.33 -24.30 -1.70
N ILE A 143 -8.26 -24.06 -2.46
CA ILE A 143 -7.47 -22.83 -2.43
C ILE A 143 -8.36 -21.62 -2.80
N ALA A 144 -9.12 -21.72 -3.88
CA ALA A 144 -10.01 -20.66 -4.34
C ALA A 144 -11.12 -20.35 -3.30
N ALA A 145 -11.61 -21.38 -2.59
CA ALA A 145 -12.61 -21.23 -1.55
C ALA A 145 -12.10 -20.48 -0.30
N GLU A 146 -10.79 -20.37 -0.10
CA GLU A 146 -10.20 -19.54 0.97
C GLU A 146 -10.08 -18.06 0.60
N GLN A 147 -10.33 -17.69 -0.65
CA GLN A 147 -10.34 -16.29 -1.15
C GLN A 147 -9.08 -15.49 -0.79
N GLY A 148 -7.94 -16.16 -0.71
CA GLY A 148 -6.66 -15.56 -0.35
C GLY A 148 -6.49 -15.25 1.15
N HIS A 149 -7.46 -15.61 2.00
CA HIS A 149 -7.33 -15.42 3.45
C HIS A 149 -6.30 -16.38 4.04
N PRO A 150 -5.24 -15.89 4.70
CA PRO A 150 -4.24 -16.74 5.30
C PRO A 150 -4.87 -17.66 6.36
N SER A 151 -4.78 -18.96 6.15
CA SER A 151 -5.35 -19.96 7.06
C SER A 151 -4.58 -21.27 6.99
N LEU A 152 -4.71 -22.10 8.03
CA LEU A 152 -4.15 -23.46 8.03
C LEU A 152 -4.75 -24.32 6.90
N THR A 153 -6.03 -24.15 6.60
CA THR A 153 -6.72 -24.83 5.49
C THR A 153 -6.11 -24.47 4.15
N LEU A 154 -5.85 -23.18 3.92
CA LEU A 154 -5.18 -22.70 2.70
C LEU A 154 -3.77 -23.29 2.56
N LEU A 155 -2.97 -23.26 3.62
CA LEU A 155 -1.60 -23.79 3.61
C LEU A 155 -1.59 -25.30 3.32
N ARG A 156 -2.46 -26.07 3.95
CA ARG A 156 -2.58 -27.51 3.69
C ARG A 156 -2.99 -27.81 2.26
N ALA A 157 -3.92 -27.03 1.71
CA ALA A 157 -4.34 -27.19 0.32
C ALA A 157 -3.22 -26.88 -0.68
N LEU A 158 -2.46 -25.80 -0.46
CA LEU A 158 -1.31 -25.43 -1.29
C LEU A 158 -0.20 -26.49 -1.22
N ILE A 159 0.12 -26.97 -0.04
CA ILE A 159 1.13 -28.02 0.17
C ILE A 159 0.70 -29.34 -0.49
N ALA A 160 -0.56 -29.73 -0.35
CA ALA A 160 -1.08 -30.95 -0.95
C ALA A 160 -1.16 -30.87 -2.48
N GLN A 161 -1.39 -29.71 -3.04
CA GLN A 161 -1.44 -29.50 -4.48
C GLN A 161 -0.05 -29.54 -5.14
N GLU A 162 0.99 -29.05 -4.48
CA GLU A 162 2.33 -28.87 -5.07
C GLU A 162 2.86 -30.12 -5.80
N PRO A 163 2.89 -31.33 -5.22
CA PRO A 163 3.42 -32.52 -5.90
C PRO A 163 2.60 -32.96 -7.09
N LEU A 164 1.36 -32.49 -7.22
CA LEU A 164 0.44 -32.84 -8.32
C LEU A 164 0.60 -31.93 -9.53
N LEU A 165 1.29 -30.80 -9.39
CA LEU A 165 1.43 -29.79 -10.42
C LEU A 165 2.53 -30.13 -11.43
N ALA A 166 2.34 -29.63 -12.66
CA ALA A 166 3.41 -29.59 -13.66
C ALA A 166 4.54 -28.65 -13.21
N ALA A 167 5.76 -28.92 -13.66
CA ALA A 167 6.94 -28.16 -13.26
C ALA A 167 6.80 -26.64 -13.47
N ALA A 168 6.15 -26.22 -14.56
CA ALA A 168 5.93 -24.81 -14.87
C ALA A 168 4.98 -24.08 -13.87
N GLU A 169 4.16 -24.81 -13.14
CA GLU A 169 3.19 -24.25 -12.20
C GLU A 169 3.66 -24.30 -10.74
N LYS A 170 4.71 -25.07 -10.46
CA LYS A 170 5.22 -25.25 -9.08
C LYS A 170 5.69 -23.95 -8.46
N GLN A 171 6.39 -23.09 -9.18
CA GLN A 171 6.86 -21.81 -8.67
C GLN A 171 5.69 -20.92 -8.21
N LYS A 172 4.61 -20.89 -8.98
CA LYS A 172 3.41 -20.12 -8.63
C LYS A 172 2.75 -20.63 -7.35
N ASN A 173 2.71 -21.95 -7.17
CA ASN A 173 2.18 -22.56 -5.94
C ASN A 173 3.08 -22.25 -4.72
N ILE A 174 4.40 -22.33 -4.88
CA ILE A 174 5.38 -22.00 -3.84
C ILE A 174 5.27 -20.52 -3.45
N ASP A 175 5.15 -19.63 -4.42
CA ASP A 175 4.96 -18.20 -4.19
C ASP A 175 3.64 -17.91 -3.45
N ALA A 176 2.56 -18.61 -3.83
CA ALA A 176 1.27 -18.49 -3.13
C ALA A 176 1.34 -19.02 -1.69
N THR A 177 2.07 -20.12 -1.45
CA THR A 177 2.32 -20.66 -0.10
C THR A 177 3.08 -19.64 0.75
N TRP A 178 4.12 -19.05 0.19
CA TRP A 178 4.90 -18.02 0.87
C TRP A 178 4.07 -16.75 1.12
N GLN A 179 3.27 -16.32 0.17
CA GLN A 179 2.39 -15.17 0.33
C GLN A 179 1.39 -15.37 1.48
N ALA A 180 0.78 -16.55 1.58
CA ALA A 180 -0.12 -16.87 2.67
C ALA A 180 0.61 -16.86 4.03
N LEU A 181 1.83 -17.39 4.11
CA LEU A 181 2.64 -17.42 5.32
C LEU A 181 3.11 -16.02 5.74
N SER A 182 3.63 -15.25 4.81
CA SER A 182 4.18 -13.91 5.10
C SER A 182 3.09 -12.90 5.48
N ALA A 183 1.83 -13.17 5.10
CA ALA A 183 0.68 -12.37 5.51
C ALA A 183 0.21 -12.65 6.95
N MET A 184 0.58 -13.80 7.54
CA MET A 184 0.31 -14.11 8.96
C MET A 184 1.34 -13.41 9.85
N ASN A 185 0.88 -12.82 10.95
CA ASN A 185 1.81 -12.37 11.98
C ASN A 185 2.36 -13.56 12.80
N PRO A 186 3.44 -13.39 13.57
CA PRO A 186 4.03 -14.48 14.36
C PRO A 186 3.07 -15.14 15.34
N ASP A 187 2.17 -14.39 15.95
CA ASP A 187 1.20 -14.92 16.91
C ASP A 187 0.16 -15.81 16.23
N GLN A 188 -0.31 -15.40 15.05
CA GLN A 188 -1.21 -16.21 14.21
C GLN A 188 -0.54 -17.51 13.77
N ALA A 189 0.71 -17.45 13.32
CA ALA A 189 1.46 -18.64 12.91
C ALA A 189 1.76 -19.58 14.07
N ASN A 190 2.12 -19.06 15.25
CA ASN A 190 2.36 -19.83 16.47
C ASN A 190 1.09 -20.48 17.05
N ALA A 191 -0.08 -19.90 16.77
CA ALA A 191 -1.38 -20.44 17.19
C ALA A 191 -1.85 -21.62 16.31
N LEU A 192 -1.20 -21.89 15.18
CA LEU A 192 -1.57 -22.99 14.30
C LEU A 192 -1.28 -24.34 14.95
N VAL A 193 -2.30 -25.19 15.01
CA VAL A 193 -2.18 -26.56 15.51
C VAL A 193 -1.92 -27.49 14.33
N ILE A 194 -0.68 -27.95 14.20
CA ILE A 194 -0.23 -28.86 13.14
C ILE A 194 -0.07 -30.29 13.68
N ASN A 195 -0.18 -31.27 12.79
CA ASN A 195 0.03 -32.67 13.15
C ASN A 195 1.53 -33.02 13.15
N ALA A 196 1.92 -34.02 13.90
CA ALA A 196 3.32 -34.42 14.05
C ALA A 196 3.97 -34.94 12.76
N ASP A 197 3.16 -35.37 11.79
CA ASP A 197 3.59 -35.88 10.48
C ASP A 197 3.65 -34.78 9.39
N GLU A 198 3.19 -33.57 9.68
CA GLU A 198 3.18 -32.46 8.71
C GLU A 198 4.56 -31.77 8.61
N ASN A 199 5.60 -32.53 8.28
CA ASN A 199 6.98 -32.02 8.22
C ASN A 199 7.19 -30.91 7.18
N ILE A 200 6.48 -30.95 6.05
CA ILE A 200 6.55 -29.89 5.02
C ILE A 200 5.97 -28.59 5.58
N LEU A 201 4.81 -28.65 6.22
CA LEU A 201 4.19 -27.48 6.86
C LEU A 201 5.07 -26.92 7.98
N GLN A 202 5.67 -27.79 8.81
CA GLN A 202 6.61 -27.36 9.84
C GLN A 202 7.81 -26.61 9.24
N GLY A 203 8.37 -27.12 8.15
CA GLY A 203 9.46 -26.46 7.44
C GLY A 203 9.05 -25.07 6.93
N TRP A 204 7.85 -24.92 6.40
CA TRP A 204 7.32 -23.63 5.97
C TRP A 204 7.13 -22.65 7.13
N LEU A 205 6.61 -23.11 8.27
CA LEU A 205 6.46 -22.27 9.47
C LEU A 205 7.81 -21.84 10.05
N ASP A 206 8.82 -22.70 10.01
CA ASP A 206 10.17 -22.33 10.41
C ASP A 206 10.81 -21.30 9.46
N LEU A 207 10.54 -21.37 8.15
CA LEU A 207 10.97 -20.36 7.20
C LEU A 207 10.30 -19.00 7.47
N GLN A 208 9.01 -19.01 7.79
CA GLN A 208 8.30 -17.81 8.19
C GLN A 208 8.91 -17.19 9.46
N ARG A 209 9.30 -18.00 10.44
CA ARG A 209 10.00 -17.50 11.63
C ARG A 209 11.36 -16.90 11.29
N VAL A 210 12.16 -17.55 10.41
CA VAL A 210 13.44 -17.00 9.92
C VAL A 210 13.22 -15.63 9.29
N TRP A 211 12.16 -15.48 8.49
CA TRP A 211 11.77 -14.21 7.87
C TRP A 211 11.45 -13.15 8.92
N PHE A 212 10.57 -13.41 9.87
CA PHE A 212 10.14 -12.42 10.85
C PHE A 212 11.27 -12.02 11.81
N ASP A 213 12.12 -12.95 12.21
CA ASP A 213 13.22 -12.69 13.14
C ASP A 213 14.34 -11.85 12.48
N ASN A 214 14.53 -11.98 11.18
CA ASN A 214 15.68 -11.39 10.46
C ASN A 214 15.28 -10.40 9.36
N ARG A 215 14.00 -10.08 9.22
CA ARG A 215 13.48 -9.27 8.08
C ARG A 215 14.10 -7.87 7.98
N ASN A 216 14.60 -7.32 9.07
CA ASN A 216 15.22 -6.00 9.11
C ASN A 216 16.72 -6.03 8.75
N ASP A 217 17.34 -7.22 8.70
CA ASP A 217 18.73 -7.40 8.34
C ASP A 217 18.87 -8.38 7.15
N PRO A 218 19.08 -7.88 5.93
CA PRO A 218 19.23 -8.72 4.74
C PRO A 218 20.34 -9.77 4.84
N ASN A 219 21.43 -9.49 5.56
CA ASN A 219 22.55 -10.43 5.71
C ASN A 219 22.19 -11.58 6.66
N MET A 220 21.54 -11.25 7.79
CA MET A 220 21.04 -12.26 8.73
C MET A 220 19.92 -13.09 8.11
N LEU A 221 19.03 -12.47 7.34
CA LEU A 221 17.99 -13.18 6.61
C LEU A 221 18.57 -14.14 5.58
N LYS A 222 19.57 -13.70 4.80
CA LYS A 222 20.27 -14.54 3.83
C LYS A 222 20.92 -15.76 4.49
N ALA A 223 21.59 -15.57 5.61
CA ALA A 223 22.22 -16.65 6.38
C ALA A 223 21.15 -17.59 6.95
N GLY A 224 20.07 -17.07 7.49
CA GLY A 224 18.95 -17.84 8.03
C GLY A 224 18.24 -18.70 6.99
N ILE A 225 18.01 -18.17 5.78
CA ILE A 225 17.43 -18.93 4.65
C ILE A 225 18.38 -20.09 4.27
N LYS A 226 19.67 -19.85 4.19
CA LYS A 226 20.64 -20.90 3.86
C LYS A 226 20.67 -22.01 4.91
N ASP A 227 20.64 -21.66 6.20
CA ASP A 227 20.53 -22.62 7.30
C ASP A 227 19.22 -23.42 7.22
N TRP A 228 18.11 -22.76 6.96
CA TRP A 228 16.81 -23.38 6.77
C TRP A 228 16.82 -24.40 5.61
N GLN A 229 17.39 -24.04 4.45
CA GLN A 229 17.53 -24.98 3.32
C GLN A 229 18.30 -26.24 3.70
N THR A 230 19.29 -26.11 4.57
CA THR A 230 20.07 -27.23 5.07
C THR A 230 19.28 -28.13 6.03
N ARG A 231 18.44 -27.52 6.86
CA ARG A 231 17.58 -28.25 7.81
C ARG A 231 16.37 -28.93 7.17
N TYR A 232 15.84 -28.36 6.10
CA TYR A 232 14.64 -28.82 5.40
C TYR A 232 14.86 -29.13 3.92
N PRO A 233 15.80 -30.01 3.56
CA PRO A 233 16.16 -30.25 2.16
C PRO A 233 15.02 -30.82 1.31
N ASN A 234 14.05 -31.49 1.95
CA ASN A 234 12.88 -32.09 1.30
C ASN A 234 11.68 -31.14 1.17
N ASN A 235 11.77 -29.93 1.72
CA ASN A 235 10.72 -28.94 1.52
C ASN A 235 10.80 -28.41 0.08
N PRO A 236 9.69 -28.33 -0.67
CA PRO A 236 9.72 -27.83 -2.05
C PRO A 236 10.30 -26.42 -2.16
N GLY A 237 10.07 -25.56 -1.15
CA GLY A 237 10.67 -24.23 -1.07
C GLY A 237 12.19 -24.22 -0.86
N ALA A 238 12.80 -25.33 -0.41
CA ALA A 238 14.24 -25.40 -0.24
C ALA A 238 14.97 -25.59 -1.57
N THR A 239 14.38 -26.32 -2.48
CA THR A 239 14.92 -26.54 -3.85
C THR A 239 14.52 -25.43 -4.81
N MET A 240 13.35 -24.85 -4.62
CA MET A 240 12.77 -23.78 -5.41
C MET A 240 12.26 -22.68 -4.47
N LEU A 241 13.15 -21.76 -4.11
CA LEU A 241 12.78 -20.68 -3.19
C LEU A 241 11.62 -19.85 -3.72
N PRO A 242 10.74 -19.37 -2.85
CA PRO A 242 9.81 -18.30 -3.19
C PRO A 242 10.53 -17.14 -3.89
N THR A 243 9.94 -16.61 -4.94
CA THR A 243 10.55 -15.56 -5.76
C THR A 243 11.00 -14.36 -4.91
N GLN A 244 10.21 -13.99 -3.90
CA GLN A 244 10.55 -12.92 -2.96
C GLN A 244 11.85 -13.22 -2.19
N LEU A 245 12.10 -14.47 -1.81
CA LEU A 245 13.29 -14.87 -1.06
C LEU A 245 14.52 -15.08 -1.96
N VAL A 246 14.32 -15.43 -3.22
CA VAL A 246 15.43 -15.45 -4.22
C VAL A 246 16.08 -14.08 -4.30
N ASN A 247 15.29 -13.02 -4.31
CA ASN A 247 15.81 -11.66 -4.41
C ASN A 247 16.63 -11.24 -3.19
N VAL A 248 16.31 -11.77 -1.99
CA VAL A 248 17.13 -11.52 -0.78
C VAL A 248 18.58 -11.92 -0.96
N GLN A 249 18.84 -12.99 -1.72
CA GLN A 249 20.22 -13.45 -1.97
C GLN A 249 21.05 -12.46 -2.80
N ASN A 250 20.37 -11.60 -3.55
CA ASN A 250 20.98 -10.60 -4.44
C ASN A 250 21.09 -9.21 -3.82
N PHE A 251 20.59 -9.01 -2.59
CA PHE A 251 20.65 -7.71 -1.94
C PHE A 251 22.09 -7.26 -1.70
N LYS A 252 22.31 -5.98 -1.99
CA LYS A 252 23.54 -5.27 -1.67
C LYS A 252 23.27 -4.29 -0.53
N PRO A 253 24.29 -3.96 0.30
CA PRO A 253 24.15 -2.91 1.30
C PRO A 253 23.71 -1.59 0.67
N ALA A 254 22.78 -0.89 1.32
CA ALA A 254 22.38 0.44 0.91
C ALA A 254 23.55 1.42 1.10
N SER A 255 23.77 2.29 0.13
CA SER A 255 24.81 3.31 0.14
C SER A 255 24.32 4.55 -0.61
N THR A 256 24.72 5.72 -0.16
CA THR A 256 24.45 6.98 -0.85
C THR A 256 25.53 7.41 -1.83
N SER A 257 26.48 6.52 -2.16
CA SER A 257 27.50 6.79 -3.16
C SER A 257 26.91 6.99 -4.56
N LYS A 258 25.87 6.21 -4.89
CA LYS A 258 25.17 6.29 -6.18
C LYS A 258 23.67 6.09 -5.99
N ILE A 259 22.92 7.17 -6.15
CA ILE A 259 21.50 7.23 -5.88
C ILE A 259 20.72 7.34 -7.20
N ALA A 260 19.67 6.54 -7.35
CA ALA A 260 18.65 6.71 -8.37
C ALA A 260 17.44 7.44 -7.77
N LEU A 261 17.13 8.61 -8.30
CA LEU A 261 15.99 9.40 -7.88
C LEU A 261 14.86 9.24 -8.91
N LEU A 262 13.80 8.55 -8.53
CA LEU A 262 12.66 8.20 -9.39
C LEU A 262 11.49 9.16 -9.13
N LEU A 263 11.26 10.08 -10.04
CA LEU A 263 10.24 11.12 -9.89
C LEU A 263 9.46 11.32 -11.19
N PRO A 264 8.18 11.74 -11.11
CA PRO A 264 7.47 12.21 -12.28
C PRO A 264 8.01 13.58 -12.69
N LEU A 265 8.51 13.71 -13.91
CA LEU A 265 9.11 14.97 -14.42
C LEU A 265 8.32 15.58 -15.56
N ASP A 266 7.29 14.88 -16.05
CA ASP A 266 6.38 15.34 -17.07
C ASP A 266 4.92 15.21 -16.62
N GLY A 267 4.01 15.90 -17.30
CA GLY A 267 2.59 15.91 -16.97
C GLY A 267 2.25 16.69 -15.68
N GLN A 268 1.09 16.39 -15.13
CA GLN A 268 0.51 17.14 -13.99
C GLN A 268 1.30 16.97 -12.69
N ALA A 269 1.91 15.81 -12.49
CA ALA A 269 2.69 15.52 -11.29
C ALA A 269 4.13 16.06 -11.34
N ALA A 270 4.55 16.65 -12.46
CA ALA A 270 5.91 17.14 -12.65
C ALA A 270 6.32 18.21 -11.64
N VAL A 271 5.40 19.09 -11.24
CA VAL A 271 5.68 20.12 -10.24
C VAL A 271 6.04 19.51 -8.88
N PHE A 272 5.40 18.39 -8.51
CA PHE A 272 5.67 17.67 -7.27
C PHE A 272 7.06 17.01 -7.33
N GLY A 273 7.34 16.30 -8.42
CA GLY A 273 8.64 15.65 -8.64
C GLY A 273 9.79 16.65 -8.61
N ARG A 274 9.67 17.74 -9.32
CA ARG A 274 10.70 18.80 -9.36
C ARG A 274 10.89 19.48 -8.00
N THR A 275 9.84 19.71 -7.24
CA THR A 275 9.91 20.31 -5.91
C THR A 275 10.62 19.38 -4.92
N ILE A 276 10.32 18.09 -4.94
CA ILE A 276 11.03 17.10 -4.12
C ILE A 276 12.50 17.02 -4.53
N GLN A 277 12.80 17.03 -5.82
CA GLN A 277 14.17 17.06 -6.33
C GLN A 277 14.96 18.26 -5.82
N GLN A 278 14.36 19.46 -5.84
CA GLN A 278 14.99 20.69 -5.33
C GLN A 278 15.36 20.56 -3.85
N GLY A 279 14.46 20.06 -3.01
CA GLY A 279 14.73 19.83 -1.59
C GLY A 279 15.83 18.77 -1.37
N PHE A 280 15.76 17.69 -2.11
CA PHE A 280 16.75 16.61 -2.08
C PHE A 280 18.16 17.12 -2.46
N ASP A 281 18.26 17.85 -3.56
CA ASP A 281 19.52 18.40 -4.05
C ASP A 281 20.07 19.47 -3.10
N ALA A 282 19.22 20.30 -2.49
CA ALA A 282 19.63 21.27 -1.48
C ALA A 282 20.26 20.60 -0.27
N ALA A 283 19.67 19.52 0.22
CA ALA A 283 20.22 18.74 1.34
C ALA A 283 21.52 18.04 0.97
N ARG A 284 21.57 17.40 -0.20
CA ARG A 284 22.77 16.73 -0.72
C ARG A 284 23.95 17.71 -0.85
N ASN A 285 23.71 18.87 -1.40
CA ASN A 285 24.75 19.88 -1.68
C ASN A 285 25.13 20.71 -0.44
N GLY A 286 24.42 20.56 0.70
CA GLY A 286 24.66 21.34 1.90
C GLY A 286 24.13 22.77 1.80
N THR A 287 23.26 23.07 0.84
CA THR A 287 22.60 24.38 0.67
C THR A 287 21.28 24.46 1.41
N ALA A 288 20.76 23.34 1.93
CA ALA A 288 19.63 23.36 2.85
C ALA A 288 20.07 23.99 4.16
N ALA A 289 19.36 25.05 4.59
CA ALA A 289 19.68 25.74 5.82
C ALA A 289 19.52 24.81 7.04
N VAL A 290 20.58 24.64 7.82
CA VAL A 290 20.62 23.81 9.02
C VAL A 290 20.57 24.70 10.23
N THR A 291 19.64 24.47 11.16
CA THR A 291 19.63 25.14 12.45
C THR A 291 20.63 24.50 13.41
N GLY A 292 21.63 25.27 13.84
CA GLY A 292 22.33 24.97 15.08
C GLY A 292 21.51 25.50 16.25
N SER A 293 21.17 24.64 17.21
CA SER A 293 20.57 24.88 18.52
C SER A 293 19.21 25.62 18.58
N ALA A 294 18.29 25.00 19.25
CA ALA A 294 16.95 25.54 19.53
C ALA A 294 16.99 26.88 20.25
N VAL A 295 16.56 27.92 19.55
CA VAL A 295 16.08 29.15 20.17
C VAL A 295 14.56 29.09 20.14
N PRO A 296 13.84 29.43 21.22
CA PRO A 296 12.38 29.42 21.20
C PRO A 296 11.86 30.30 20.07
N ALA A 297 11.07 29.73 19.18
CA ALA A 297 10.56 30.41 18.01
C ALA A 297 9.64 31.56 18.39
N GLN A 298 10.09 32.82 18.18
CA GLN A 298 9.16 33.90 17.88
C GLN A 298 8.68 33.67 16.45
N VAL A 299 7.41 33.34 16.31
CA VAL A 299 6.76 33.20 15.02
C VAL A 299 6.93 34.47 14.22
N ALA A 300 7.66 34.42 13.14
CA ALA A 300 7.86 35.58 12.27
C ALA A 300 6.50 36.06 11.75
N GLN A 301 6.18 37.32 12.04
CA GLN A 301 5.04 38.01 11.48
C GLN A 301 5.23 38.06 9.95
N ALA A 302 4.38 37.41 9.21
CA ALA A 302 4.33 37.52 7.76
C ALA A 302 4.02 38.98 7.39
N ALA A 303 4.95 39.62 6.70
CA ALA A 303 4.74 40.93 6.12
C ALA A 303 3.64 40.86 5.05
N ASN A 304 2.76 41.84 5.05
CA ASN A 304 1.68 42.05 4.08
C ASN A 304 2.17 41.89 2.65
N ALA A 305 1.73 40.85 1.98
CA ALA A 305 1.75 40.74 0.52
C ALA A 305 0.31 40.63 0.02
N GLY A 306 -0.04 41.56 -0.85
CA GLY A 306 -1.40 41.70 -1.35
C GLY A 306 -1.93 40.51 -2.16
N ASP A 307 -3.23 40.50 -2.29
CA ASP A 307 -4.07 39.56 -3.01
C ASP A 307 -3.43 38.90 -4.24
N VAL A 308 -3.10 37.64 -4.11
CA VAL A 308 -2.95 36.72 -5.23
C VAL A 308 -3.90 35.56 -4.97
N VAL A 309 -4.95 35.51 -5.75
CA VAL A 309 -5.90 34.41 -5.78
C VAL A 309 -5.14 33.19 -6.31
N SER A 310 -4.76 32.29 -5.42
CA SER A 310 -4.19 30.99 -5.79
C SER A 310 -5.31 30.03 -6.18
N PRO A 311 -5.13 29.24 -7.26
CA PRO A 311 -6.08 28.18 -7.59
C PRO A 311 -6.11 27.14 -6.49
N SER A 312 -7.28 26.57 -6.23
CA SER A 312 -7.57 25.68 -5.12
C SER A 312 -6.56 24.52 -5.03
N SER A 313 -5.72 24.55 -4.01
CA SER A 313 -4.70 23.56 -3.70
C SER A 313 -5.26 22.34 -2.96
N ALA A 314 -6.55 22.03 -3.17
CA ALA A 314 -7.24 20.94 -2.48
C ALA A 314 -6.65 19.55 -2.78
N GLU A 315 -5.85 19.40 -3.83
CA GLU A 315 -5.41 18.11 -4.36
C GLU A 315 -3.92 17.80 -4.13
N THR A 316 -3.12 18.75 -3.66
CA THR A 316 -1.67 18.56 -3.52
C THR A 316 -1.26 17.65 -2.36
N ASN A 317 -2.11 17.44 -1.38
CA ASN A 317 -1.86 16.50 -0.27
C ASN A 317 -2.31 15.07 -0.57
N ASP A 318 -3.03 14.85 -1.69
CA ASP A 318 -3.45 13.52 -2.12
C ASP A 318 -2.81 13.18 -3.48
N LEU A 319 -1.58 12.69 -3.45
CA LEU A 319 -0.84 12.23 -4.64
C LEU A 319 -1.48 10.99 -5.31
N THR A 320 -2.64 10.55 -4.86
CA THR A 320 -3.34 9.40 -5.41
C THR A 320 -4.34 9.76 -6.52
N THR A 321 -4.77 11.02 -6.59
CA THR A 321 -5.80 11.49 -7.53
C THR A 321 -5.33 12.71 -8.31
N ALA A 322 -4.56 12.50 -9.40
CA ALA A 322 -4.27 13.55 -10.36
C ALA A 322 -5.43 13.68 -11.35
N GLN A 323 -6.34 14.62 -11.14
CA GLN A 323 -7.28 15.07 -12.18
C GLN A 323 -6.94 16.49 -12.64
N PRO A 324 -7.15 16.82 -13.93
CA PRO A 324 -6.58 18.01 -14.54
C PRO A 324 -7.30 19.30 -14.17
N VAL A 325 -6.52 20.28 -13.73
CA VAL A 325 -6.96 21.68 -13.73
C VAL A 325 -6.16 22.43 -14.80
N ILE A 326 -6.85 23.02 -15.74
CA ILE A 326 -6.29 23.76 -16.87
C ILE A 326 -5.66 25.05 -16.34
N ALA A 327 -4.35 25.20 -16.49
CA ALA A 327 -3.64 26.43 -16.19
C ALA A 327 -3.56 27.30 -17.45
N GLN A 328 -3.97 28.57 -17.34
CA GLN A 328 -3.72 29.60 -18.34
C GLN A 328 -2.30 30.16 -18.17
N GLU A 329 -1.61 30.26 -19.28
CA GLU A 329 -0.28 30.87 -19.42
C GLU A 329 -0.28 32.38 -19.09
N GLY A 330 0.70 32.80 -18.31
CA GLY A 330 1.05 34.18 -18.04
C GLY A 330 2.54 34.41 -18.13
N THR A 331 2.92 35.28 -19.02
CA THR A 331 4.21 35.71 -19.58
C THR A 331 5.32 36.02 -18.54
N MET A 332 6.56 35.66 -18.96
CA MET A 332 7.85 35.95 -18.33
C MET A 332 8.20 37.44 -18.28
N GLN A 333 8.88 37.86 -17.24
CA GLN A 333 9.82 38.99 -17.23
C GLN A 333 11.06 38.68 -16.40
N GLU A 334 12.21 39.02 -16.94
CA GLU A 334 13.57 38.76 -16.50
C GLU A 334 14.05 39.62 -15.29
N PRO A 335 15.16 39.24 -14.62
CA PRO A 335 15.57 39.82 -13.35
C PRO A 335 16.58 40.96 -13.44
N VAL A 336 16.56 41.84 -12.49
CA VAL A 336 17.56 42.91 -12.29
C VAL A 336 18.44 42.60 -11.07
N GLN A 337 19.74 42.79 -11.26
CA GLN A 337 20.89 42.52 -10.40
C GLN A 337 20.97 43.33 -9.11
N ALA A 338 21.67 42.72 -8.13
CA ALA A 338 22.09 43.27 -6.84
C ALA A 338 23.17 44.34 -6.93
N PRO A 339 23.49 45.00 -5.83
CA PRO A 339 24.90 45.16 -5.49
C PRO A 339 25.30 44.74 -4.07
N ASP A 340 26.52 44.28 -4.06
CA ASP A 340 27.42 43.80 -3.06
C ASP A 340 27.86 44.88 -2.05
N THR A 341 28.00 44.57 -0.77
CA THR A 341 28.99 45.21 0.11
C THR A 341 29.37 44.33 1.29
N THR A 342 30.65 44.04 1.32
CA THR A 342 31.46 43.37 2.34
C THR A 342 31.79 44.31 3.50
N GLN A 343 31.93 43.86 4.75
CA GLN A 343 33.13 43.55 5.52
C GLN A 343 32.89 43.47 7.06
N PRO A 344 33.83 42.92 7.84
CA PRO A 344 33.60 42.19 9.06
C PRO A 344 33.99 42.94 10.36
N VAL A 345 33.49 42.50 11.52
CA VAL A 345 34.09 42.90 12.81
C VAL A 345 34.12 41.73 13.81
N THR A 346 35.26 41.62 14.41
CA THR A 346 35.86 40.72 15.37
C THR A 346 35.14 40.59 16.72
N ALA A 347 35.35 39.41 17.32
CA ALA A 347 34.98 39.04 18.69
C ALA A 347 35.74 39.82 19.79
N PRO A 348 35.25 39.74 21.05
CA PRO A 348 36.12 39.21 22.08
C PRO A 348 35.46 38.21 23.05
N ASP A 349 36.33 37.38 23.54
CA ASP A 349 36.33 36.36 24.55
C ASP A 349 35.89 36.89 25.94
N ASN A 350 35.14 36.07 26.69
CA ASN A 350 35.25 36.04 28.16
C ASN A 350 34.56 34.79 28.76
N THR A 351 35.37 34.01 29.38
CA THR A 351 35.10 32.93 30.33
C THR A 351 34.42 33.41 31.62
N VAL A 352 33.46 32.68 32.18
CA VAL A 352 33.30 32.40 33.63
C VAL A 352 32.31 31.25 33.90
N GLN A 353 32.83 30.22 34.50
CA GLN A 353 32.37 29.28 35.56
C GLN A 353 30.91 28.85 35.72
N ASP A 354 30.83 27.54 35.76
CA ASP A 354 29.84 26.54 36.15
C ASP A 354 29.12 26.76 37.50
N PRO A 355 27.85 26.34 37.64
CA PRO A 355 27.54 25.41 38.70
C PRO A 355 26.55 24.27 38.31
N GLN A 356 26.96 23.05 38.60
CA GLN A 356 26.23 21.85 39.00
C GLN A 356 24.91 21.53 38.29
N GLN A 357 25.01 20.57 37.41
CA GLN A 357 23.93 19.85 36.76
C GLN A 357 23.33 18.76 37.66
N ALA A 358 21.98 18.73 37.73
CA ALA A 358 21.20 17.55 38.05
C ALA A 358 21.21 16.55 36.87
N PRO A 359 21.02 15.24 37.08
CA PRO A 359 21.17 14.24 36.00
C PRO A 359 20.04 14.37 34.99
N VAL A 360 20.41 14.81 33.80
CA VAL A 360 19.54 14.79 32.61
C VAL A 360 19.43 13.35 32.11
N ALA A 361 18.21 12.89 31.96
CA ALA A 361 17.93 11.60 31.28
C ALA A 361 18.61 11.60 29.91
N ALA A 362 19.31 10.53 29.60
CA ALA A 362 20.06 10.34 28.37
C ALA A 362 19.09 10.45 27.17
N GLN A 363 19.12 11.57 26.48
CA GLN A 363 18.52 11.71 25.16
C GLN A 363 19.36 10.89 24.18
N SER A 364 18.71 9.98 23.45
CA SER A 364 19.33 9.25 22.35
C SER A 364 19.93 10.24 21.36
N PRO A 365 21.14 9.99 20.81
CA PRO A 365 21.76 10.91 19.88
C PRO A 365 20.87 11.07 18.64
N GLN A 366 20.44 12.30 18.38
CA GLN A 366 19.67 12.65 17.20
C GLN A 366 20.58 12.56 15.97
N ALA A 367 20.24 11.68 15.04
CA ALA A 367 21.00 11.52 13.81
C ALA A 367 20.62 12.63 12.82
N THR A 368 21.62 13.35 12.33
CA THR A 368 21.47 14.32 11.23
C THR A 368 22.27 13.83 10.03
N ALA A 369 21.71 13.91 8.82
CA ALA A 369 22.42 13.56 7.61
C ALA A 369 23.36 14.71 7.20
N LEU A 370 24.63 14.37 7.03
CA LEU A 370 25.61 15.31 6.50
C LEU A 370 25.44 15.49 4.99
N ALA A 371 25.69 16.68 4.49
CA ALA A 371 25.78 16.93 3.06
C ALA A 371 26.90 16.10 2.42
N ASN A 372 26.64 15.59 1.22
CA ASN A 372 27.65 14.91 0.41
C ASN A 372 27.50 15.30 -1.06
N PRO A 373 28.07 16.44 -1.48
CA PRO A 373 28.01 16.88 -2.88
C PRO A 373 28.66 15.89 -3.86
N ALA A 374 29.55 15.01 -3.37
CA ALA A 374 30.21 14.00 -4.18
C ALA A 374 29.32 12.76 -4.47
N ALA A 375 28.17 12.62 -3.80
CA ALA A 375 27.22 11.56 -4.09
C ALA A 375 26.71 11.70 -5.54
N GLU A 376 26.83 10.62 -6.31
CA GLU A 376 26.28 10.57 -7.67
C GLU A 376 24.76 10.40 -7.59
N VAL A 377 24.00 11.35 -8.15
CA VAL A 377 22.54 11.27 -8.23
C VAL A 377 22.13 11.30 -9.69
N LYS A 378 21.45 10.26 -10.13
CA LYS A 378 20.82 10.20 -11.44
C LYS A 378 19.30 10.20 -11.27
N VAL A 379 18.64 11.12 -11.99
CA VAL A 379 17.20 11.26 -11.96
C VAL A 379 16.59 10.47 -13.12
N TYR A 380 15.54 9.71 -12.81
CA TYR A 380 14.77 8.92 -13.77
C TYR A 380 13.34 9.40 -13.78
N ASP A 381 12.83 9.69 -14.97
CA ASP A 381 11.45 10.12 -15.14
C ASP A 381 10.49 8.92 -15.15
N THR A 382 9.59 8.87 -14.16
CA THR A 382 8.59 7.82 -14.02
C THR A 382 7.28 8.12 -14.74
N SER A 383 7.17 9.26 -15.40
CA SER A 383 5.97 9.65 -16.13
C SER A 383 5.94 9.19 -17.59
N THR A 384 7.11 8.89 -18.17
CA THR A 384 7.26 8.60 -19.61
C THR A 384 7.55 7.14 -19.93
N GLN A 385 7.93 6.33 -18.92
CA GLN A 385 8.31 4.93 -19.09
C GLN A 385 7.63 4.05 -18.03
N PRO A 386 7.32 2.77 -18.35
CA PRO A 386 6.90 1.79 -17.35
C PRO A 386 7.95 1.60 -16.27
N LEU A 387 7.52 1.42 -15.03
CA LEU A 387 8.42 1.36 -13.87
C LEU A 387 9.41 0.20 -13.95
N ASP A 388 9.02 -0.94 -14.49
CA ASP A 388 9.89 -2.12 -14.67
C ASP A 388 11.09 -1.81 -15.58
N GLN A 389 10.91 -1.03 -16.64
CA GLN A 389 12.00 -0.57 -17.51
C GLN A 389 12.93 0.39 -16.76
N VAL A 390 12.37 1.32 -15.98
CA VAL A 390 13.14 2.25 -15.16
C VAL A 390 13.99 1.49 -14.15
N LEU A 391 13.41 0.51 -13.43
CA LEU A 391 14.14 -0.31 -12.45
C LEU A 391 15.25 -1.13 -13.09
N ASN A 392 15.03 -1.70 -14.28
CA ASN A 392 16.06 -2.41 -15.03
C ASN A 392 17.22 -1.48 -15.41
N GLN A 393 16.92 -0.27 -15.85
CA GLN A 393 17.94 0.74 -16.18
C GLN A 393 18.73 1.17 -14.93
N VAL A 394 18.03 1.40 -13.80
CA VAL A 394 18.64 1.72 -12.51
C VAL A 394 19.63 0.62 -12.08
N GLN A 395 19.22 -0.64 -12.24
CA GLN A 395 20.07 -1.79 -11.90
C GLN A 395 21.30 -1.88 -12.80
N GLN A 396 21.14 -1.65 -14.11
CA GLN A 396 22.27 -1.61 -15.06
C GLN A 396 23.24 -0.46 -14.78
N ASP A 397 22.72 0.69 -14.40
CA ASP A 397 23.52 1.85 -14.00
C ASP A 397 24.22 1.65 -12.66
N GLY A 398 23.89 0.62 -11.90
CA GLY A 398 24.54 0.23 -10.65
C GLY A 398 24.23 1.13 -9.47
N ALA A 399 23.03 1.68 -9.37
CA ALA A 399 22.60 2.44 -8.20
C ALA A 399 22.66 1.59 -6.93
N SER A 400 23.05 2.20 -5.82
CA SER A 400 23.17 1.57 -4.50
C SER A 400 21.87 1.70 -3.69
N ILE A 401 21.10 2.75 -3.96
CA ILE A 401 19.80 3.00 -3.37
C ILE A 401 18.91 3.76 -4.36
N VAL A 402 17.64 3.46 -4.32
CA VAL A 402 16.57 4.13 -5.07
C VAL A 402 15.77 4.99 -4.11
N VAL A 403 15.51 6.24 -4.47
CA VAL A 403 14.61 7.16 -3.78
C VAL A 403 13.44 7.45 -4.73
N GLY A 404 12.26 7.10 -4.34
CA GLY A 404 11.09 7.03 -5.20
C GLY A 404 10.64 5.58 -5.45
N PRO A 405 9.61 5.36 -6.25
CA PRO A 405 8.79 6.34 -6.95
C PRO A 405 7.85 7.13 -6.04
N LEU A 406 7.28 8.22 -6.59
CA LEU A 406 6.39 9.12 -5.85
C LEU A 406 4.91 8.74 -5.97
N LEU A 407 4.44 8.39 -7.17
CA LEU A 407 3.02 8.14 -7.40
C LEU A 407 2.61 6.77 -6.86
N LYS A 408 1.41 6.70 -6.28
CA LYS A 408 0.90 5.48 -5.64
C LYS A 408 0.84 4.29 -6.59
N ASN A 409 0.37 4.47 -7.82
CA ASN A 409 0.34 3.42 -8.84
C ASN A 409 1.75 2.86 -9.12
N ASN A 410 2.77 3.70 -9.17
CA ASN A 410 4.15 3.25 -9.38
C ASN A 410 4.69 2.50 -8.14
N VAL A 411 4.26 2.88 -6.93
CA VAL A 411 4.60 2.11 -5.71
C VAL A 411 3.94 0.75 -5.73
N GLU A 412 2.69 0.64 -6.18
CA GLU A 412 2.01 -0.64 -6.36
C GLU A 412 2.70 -1.54 -7.42
N GLU A 413 3.22 -0.95 -8.50
CA GLU A 413 4.03 -1.67 -9.49
C GLU A 413 5.38 -2.10 -8.91
N LEU A 414 6.03 -1.24 -8.10
CA LEU A 414 7.26 -1.58 -7.39
C LEU A 414 7.09 -2.83 -6.53
N MET A 415 5.97 -2.94 -5.81
CA MET A 415 5.68 -4.09 -4.96
C MET A 415 5.60 -5.40 -5.75
N LYS A 416 5.15 -5.34 -7.00
CA LYS A 416 5.03 -6.49 -7.91
C LYS A 416 6.34 -6.82 -8.64
N SER A 417 7.29 -5.88 -8.67
CA SER A 417 8.53 -6.03 -9.45
C SER A 417 9.54 -7.02 -8.86
N ASN A 418 9.40 -7.37 -7.57
CA ASN A 418 10.36 -8.19 -6.83
C ASN A 418 11.82 -7.70 -6.96
N THR A 419 12.02 -6.39 -7.00
CA THR A 419 13.36 -5.80 -7.16
C THR A 419 14.28 -6.14 -5.99
N SER A 420 15.57 -6.38 -6.28
CA SER A 420 16.61 -6.54 -5.26
C SER A 420 17.27 -5.21 -4.85
N LEU A 421 16.88 -4.10 -5.47
CA LEU A 421 17.38 -2.78 -5.13
C LEU A 421 16.86 -2.33 -3.76
N ASN A 422 17.70 -1.61 -3.00
CA ASN A 422 17.21 -0.92 -1.81
C ASN A 422 16.39 0.29 -2.25
N VAL A 423 15.16 0.40 -1.75
CA VAL A 423 14.20 1.41 -2.19
C VAL A 423 13.60 2.16 -1.00
N LEU A 424 13.78 3.47 -0.99
CA LEU A 424 12.98 4.39 -0.19
C LEU A 424 11.85 4.91 -1.07
N ALA A 425 10.70 4.25 -1.06
CA ALA A 425 9.52 4.70 -1.79
C ALA A 425 8.99 6.00 -1.18
N LEU A 426 8.62 6.95 -2.02
CA LEU A 426 8.10 8.27 -1.59
C LEU A 426 6.57 8.31 -1.51
N ASN A 427 5.97 7.15 -1.37
CA ASN A 427 4.54 6.98 -1.10
C ASN A 427 4.33 5.61 -0.46
N GLN A 428 3.09 5.33 -0.08
CA GLN A 428 2.70 4.08 0.56
C GLN A 428 1.69 3.33 -0.33
N PRO A 429 1.82 2.01 -0.50
CA PRO A 429 0.83 1.21 -1.20
C PRO A 429 -0.46 1.09 -0.36
N GLU A 430 -1.53 0.65 -0.98
CA GLU A 430 -2.80 0.43 -0.28
C GLU A 430 -2.67 -0.65 0.80
N GLN A 431 -1.95 -1.72 0.48
CA GLN A 431 -1.55 -2.75 1.44
C GLN A 431 -0.03 -2.81 1.52
N VAL A 432 0.50 -2.45 2.67
CA VAL A 432 1.94 -2.50 2.92
C VAL A 432 2.41 -3.94 2.95
N GLN A 433 3.45 -4.23 2.19
CA GLN A 433 4.19 -5.49 2.26
C GLN A 433 5.52 -5.25 2.96
N ASN A 434 5.83 -6.10 3.93
CA ASN A 434 7.12 -6.07 4.60
C ASN A 434 8.18 -6.69 3.70
N LEU A 435 8.90 -5.85 2.96
CA LEU A 435 10.01 -6.26 2.12
C LEU A 435 11.33 -5.84 2.77
N PRO A 436 12.36 -6.70 2.81
CA PRO A 436 13.59 -6.42 3.55
C PRO A 436 14.43 -5.28 2.96
N ASN A 437 14.14 -4.88 1.73
CA ASN A 437 14.87 -3.86 0.97
C ASN A 437 14.03 -2.61 0.67
N VAL A 438 12.82 -2.49 1.23
CA VAL A 438 11.93 -1.36 0.94
C VAL A 438 11.49 -0.68 2.23
N CYS A 439 11.57 0.65 2.24
CA CYS A 439 10.93 1.52 3.23
C CYS A 439 9.97 2.46 2.52
N TYR A 440 8.93 2.90 3.21
CA TYR A 440 7.88 3.76 2.67
C TYR A 440 7.84 5.07 3.42
N PHE A 441 8.03 6.16 2.70
CA PHE A 441 7.97 7.52 3.24
C PHE A 441 6.93 8.32 2.46
N ALA A 442 5.84 8.71 3.12
CA ALA A 442 4.75 9.45 2.51
C ALA A 442 4.34 10.66 3.34
N LEU A 443 3.86 11.70 2.68
CA LEU A 443 3.12 12.78 3.32
C LEU A 443 1.62 12.51 3.18
N SER A 444 1.16 11.39 3.73
CA SER A 444 -0.22 10.95 3.53
C SER A 444 -1.16 11.58 4.56
N PRO A 445 -2.40 11.88 4.17
CA PRO A 445 -3.44 12.31 5.11
C PRO A 445 -3.76 11.25 6.17
N GLU A 446 -3.57 9.98 5.85
CA GLU A 446 -3.75 8.85 6.77
C GLU A 446 -2.69 8.85 7.88
N ASP A 447 -1.44 9.15 7.53
CA ASP A 447 -0.36 9.28 8.50
C ASP A 447 -0.59 10.46 9.44
N GLU A 448 -1.05 11.59 8.90
CA GLU A 448 -1.44 12.75 9.67
C GLU A 448 -2.65 12.45 10.59
N ALA A 449 -3.61 11.66 10.13
CA ALA A 449 -4.75 11.23 10.93
C ALA A 449 -4.33 10.34 12.11
N ARG A 450 -3.36 9.45 11.91
CA ARG A 450 -2.78 8.64 13.00
C ARG A 450 -2.07 9.52 14.02
N ASP A 451 -1.30 10.51 13.58
CA ASP A 451 -0.67 11.47 14.48
C ASP A 451 -1.71 12.28 15.28
N ALA A 452 -2.80 12.70 14.61
CA ALA A 452 -3.91 13.37 15.27
C ALA A 452 -4.59 12.49 16.34
N ALA A 453 -4.80 11.22 16.06
CA ALA A 453 -5.33 10.27 17.05
C ALA A 453 -4.44 10.18 18.29
N ARG A 454 -3.12 10.07 18.11
CA ARG A 454 -2.16 10.08 19.22
C ARG A 454 -2.20 11.35 20.02
N HIS A 455 -2.13 12.51 19.35
CA HIS A 455 -2.16 13.82 20.00
C HIS A 455 -3.45 14.06 20.81
N ILE A 456 -4.59 13.74 20.23
CA ILE A 456 -5.90 13.89 20.90
C ILE A 456 -6.00 12.95 22.10
N HIS A 457 -5.52 11.72 21.97
CA HIS A 457 -5.47 10.76 23.08
C HIS A 457 -4.52 11.20 24.19
N GLU A 458 -3.33 11.72 23.86
CA GLU A 458 -2.37 12.29 24.82
C GLU A 458 -2.96 13.46 25.60
N GLN A 459 -3.87 14.24 25.00
CA GLN A 459 -4.60 15.30 25.67
C GLN A 459 -5.79 14.80 26.53
N GLY A 460 -5.90 13.49 26.74
CA GLY A 460 -6.88 12.89 27.63
C GLY A 460 -8.31 12.83 27.08
N LYS A 461 -8.50 13.02 25.79
CA LYS A 461 -9.82 12.95 25.15
C LYS A 461 -10.28 11.50 25.01
N GLN A 462 -11.60 11.28 25.10
CA GLN A 462 -12.20 9.95 25.13
C GLN A 462 -13.21 9.70 24.02
N ALA A 463 -13.85 10.74 23.50
CA ALA A 463 -14.98 10.65 22.58
C ALA A 463 -14.77 11.52 21.32
N PRO A 464 -13.86 11.13 20.41
CA PRO A 464 -13.57 11.90 19.21
C PRO A 464 -14.66 11.77 18.15
N LEU A 465 -14.94 12.88 17.47
CA LEU A 465 -15.73 12.99 16.27
C LEU A 465 -14.86 13.44 15.11
N LEU A 466 -14.96 12.79 13.97
CA LEU A 466 -14.28 13.22 12.74
C LEU A 466 -15.26 14.02 11.87
N LEU A 467 -14.89 15.26 11.53
CA LEU A 467 -15.58 16.06 10.51
C LEU A 467 -14.74 15.99 9.22
N ILE A 468 -15.20 15.22 8.27
CA ILE A 468 -14.46 14.84 7.05
C ILE A 468 -15.23 15.19 5.79
N PRO A 469 -14.55 15.46 4.67
CA PRO A 469 -15.22 15.68 3.40
C PRO A 469 -15.91 14.40 2.91
N ARG A 470 -17.00 14.58 2.17
CA ARG A 470 -17.74 13.49 1.50
C ARG A 470 -16.96 13.03 0.25
N SER A 471 -15.87 12.32 0.48
CA SER A 471 -14.96 11.84 -0.55
C SER A 471 -14.16 10.62 -0.08
N GLN A 472 -13.46 9.94 -0.98
CA GLN A 472 -12.56 8.83 -0.63
C GLN A 472 -11.45 9.28 0.35
N LEU A 473 -10.99 10.52 0.25
CA LEU A 473 -10.04 11.09 1.22
C LEU A 473 -10.61 11.04 2.65
N GLY A 474 -11.86 11.48 2.82
CA GLY A 474 -12.54 11.44 4.12
C GLY A 474 -12.62 10.02 4.67
N ASP A 475 -12.96 9.05 3.83
CA ASP A 475 -13.09 7.64 4.24
C ASP A 475 -11.74 7.05 4.68
N ARG A 476 -10.67 7.29 3.93
CA ARG A 476 -9.32 6.83 4.28
C ARG A 476 -8.82 7.44 5.59
N VAL A 477 -9.01 8.73 5.76
CA VAL A 477 -8.66 9.44 7.00
C VAL A 477 -9.43 8.89 8.20
N ALA A 478 -10.74 8.66 8.04
CA ALA A 478 -11.57 8.12 9.11
C ALA A 478 -11.09 6.72 9.54
N THR A 479 -10.80 5.86 8.58
CA THR A 479 -10.29 4.52 8.84
C THR A 479 -8.95 4.57 9.58
N ALA A 480 -7.98 5.34 9.08
CA ALA A 480 -6.65 5.45 9.68
C ALA A 480 -6.69 6.02 11.11
N PHE A 481 -7.52 7.03 11.35
CA PHE A 481 -7.71 7.59 12.69
C PHE A 481 -8.34 6.57 13.64
N ALA A 482 -9.39 5.89 13.22
CA ALA A 482 -10.11 4.94 14.06
C ALA A 482 -9.26 3.72 14.42
N GLU A 483 -8.47 3.21 13.48
CA GLU A 483 -7.53 2.10 13.72
C GLU A 483 -6.46 2.49 14.76
N GLU A 484 -5.83 3.64 14.60
CA GLU A 484 -4.84 4.14 15.56
C GLU A 484 -5.47 4.39 16.94
N TRP A 485 -6.65 5.02 16.97
CA TRP A 485 -7.39 5.27 18.20
C TRP A 485 -7.69 3.99 18.98
N GLN A 486 -8.09 2.94 18.26
CA GLN A 486 -8.34 1.62 18.85
C GLN A 486 -7.06 0.96 19.37
N GLN A 487 -5.93 1.10 18.66
CA GLN A 487 -4.62 0.60 19.12
C GLN A 487 -4.16 1.30 20.42
N LEU A 488 -4.53 2.56 20.61
CA LEU A 488 -4.27 3.31 21.84
C LEU A 488 -5.22 2.94 22.99
N GLY A 489 -6.13 1.98 22.77
CA GLY A 489 -7.14 1.57 23.77
C GLY A 489 -8.36 2.48 23.82
N GLY A 490 -8.54 3.36 22.82
CA GLY A 490 -9.69 4.24 22.70
C GLY A 490 -10.97 3.51 22.31
N GLY A 491 -12.12 4.12 22.63
CA GLY A 491 -13.43 3.62 22.31
C GLY A 491 -13.89 3.92 20.88
N ILE A 492 -15.21 4.05 20.70
CA ILE A 492 -15.82 4.30 19.38
C ILE A 492 -15.45 5.70 18.89
N VAL A 493 -15.05 5.78 17.62
CA VAL A 493 -14.84 7.02 16.88
C VAL A 493 -16.10 7.31 16.05
N LEU A 494 -16.63 8.51 16.18
CA LEU A 494 -17.74 8.97 15.37
C LEU A 494 -17.26 9.71 14.12
N GLN A 495 -18.03 9.68 13.05
CA GLN A 495 -17.78 10.46 11.83
C GLN A 495 -19.02 11.20 11.36
N GLN A 496 -18.80 12.39 10.85
CA GLN A 496 -19.80 13.19 10.14
C GLN A 496 -19.17 13.73 8.86
N LYS A 497 -19.86 13.57 7.75
CA LYS A 497 -19.39 14.01 6.44
C LYS A 497 -20.03 15.32 6.05
N PHE A 498 -19.22 16.30 5.64
CA PHE A 498 -19.70 17.56 5.10
C PHE A 498 -19.56 17.57 3.55
N GLY A 499 -20.34 18.45 2.92
CA GLY A 499 -20.35 18.61 1.47
C GLY A 499 -19.35 19.63 0.94
N SER A 500 -19.59 20.14 -0.26
CA SER A 500 -18.73 21.14 -0.90
C SER A 500 -18.73 22.50 -0.18
N SER A 501 -17.73 23.34 -0.47
CA SER A 501 -17.67 24.74 0.04
C SER A 501 -18.95 25.52 -0.30
N SER A 502 -19.60 25.25 -1.44
CA SER A 502 -20.88 25.86 -1.81
C SER A 502 -22.04 25.42 -0.93
N GLU A 503 -22.09 24.14 -0.55
CA GLU A 503 -23.08 23.61 0.40
C GLU A 503 -22.87 24.18 1.80
N LEU A 504 -21.61 24.28 2.27
CA LEU A 504 -21.28 24.88 3.54
C LEU A 504 -21.67 26.36 3.59
N ARG A 505 -21.38 27.12 2.52
CA ARG A 505 -21.76 28.53 2.39
C ARG A 505 -23.30 28.71 2.42
N ALA A 506 -24.02 27.86 1.69
CA ALA A 506 -25.47 27.85 1.70
C ALA A 506 -26.04 27.53 3.11
N GLY A 507 -25.41 26.60 3.82
CA GLY A 507 -25.74 26.26 5.20
C GLY A 507 -25.58 27.44 6.15
N VAL A 508 -24.44 28.14 6.11
CA VAL A 508 -24.20 29.34 6.92
C VAL A 508 -25.22 30.43 6.63
N ASN A 509 -25.47 30.73 5.35
CA ASN A 509 -26.42 31.73 4.92
C ASN A 509 -27.89 31.39 5.34
N GLY A 510 -28.20 30.10 5.39
CA GLY A 510 -29.50 29.60 5.87
C GLY A 510 -29.62 29.47 7.39
N GLY A 511 -28.57 29.82 8.14
CA GLY A 511 -28.54 29.66 9.61
C GLY A 511 -28.46 28.22 10.08
N ALA A 512 -28.00 27.32 9.22
CA ALA A 512 -27.80 25.92 9.57
C ALA A 512 -26.51 25.76 10.40
N GLY A 513 -26.61 25.13 11.60
CA GLY A 513 -25.46 24.77 12.41
C GLY A 513 -25.07 23.30 12.21
N ILE A 514 -23.83 22.97 12.57
CA ILE A 514 -23.33 21.60 12.62
C ILE A 514 -23.46 21.08 14.05
N ALA A 515 -24.31 20.08 14.24
CA ALA A 515 -24.35 19.34 15.50
C ALA A 515 -23.19 18.35 15.54
N LEU A 516 -22.50 18.26 16.69
CA LEU A 516 -21.38 17.34 16.89
C LEU A 516 -21.92 15.92 17.19
N THR A 517 -22.57 15.32 16.21
CA THR A 517 -23.10 13.97 16.24
C THR A 517 -22.69 13.25 14.96
N GLY A 518 -22.64 11.93 15.00
CA GLY A 518 -22.23 11.18 13.82
C GLY A 518 -22.53 9.68 13.92
N SER A 519 -22.15 8.95 12.88
CA SER A 519 -22.19 7.49 12.85
C SER A 519 -20.84 6.91 13.25
N PRO A 520 -20.79 5.71 13.86
CA PRO A 520 -19.53 5.03 14.14
C PRO A 520 -18.72 4.79 12.86
N VAL A 521 -17.40 4.94 12.96
CA VAL A 521 -16.48 4.50 11.92
C VAL A 521 -16.35 2.98 12.02
N THR A 522 -16.61 2.27 10.93
CA THR A 522 -16.36 0.83 10.85
C THR A 522 -14.88 0.61 10.56
N SER A 523 -14.12 0.09 11.54
CA SER A 523 -12.75 -0.33 11.33
C SER A 523 -12.69 -1.75 10.80
N SER A 524 -11.72 -2.03 9.92
CA SER A 524 -11.47 -3.36 9.36
C SER A 524 -10.67 -4.29 10.29
N LEU A 525 -10.28 -3.81 11.47
CA LEU A 525 -9.60 -4.66 12.45
C LEU A 525 -10.56 -5.74 13.00
N PRO A 526 -10.09 -6.98 13.21
CA PRO A 526 -10.91 -8.04 13.77
C PRO A 526 -11.45 -7.59 15.14
N GLN A 527 -12.77 -7.52 15.25
CA GLN A 527 -13.41 -7.29 16.54
C GLN A 527 -12.93 -8.36 17.53
N GLN A 528 -12.52 -7.94 18.71
CA GLN A 528 -12.20 -8.86 19.79
C GLN A 528 -13.37 -9.81 20.01
N GLN A 529 -13.17 -11.06 19.62
CA GLN A 529 -14.13 -12.13 19.94
C GLN A 529 -14.25 -12.23 21.46
N GLY A 530 -15.47 -12.41 21.94
CA GLY A 530 -15.74 -12.51 23.36
C GLY A 530 -14.77 -13.43 24.10
N VAL A 531 -14.31 -12.99 25.25
CA VAL A 531 -13.33 -13.72 26.07
C VAL A 531 -14.03 -14.87 26.80
N THR A 532 -13.57 -16.10 26.57
CA THR A 532 -14.06 -17.26 27.31
C THR A 532 -13.17 -17.49 28.55
N ILE A 533 -13.71 -17.24 29.72
CA ILE A 533 -13.04 -17.51 31.01
C ILE A 533 -13.82 -18.62 31.70
N GLY A 534 -13.17 -19.76 31.96
CA GLY A 534 -13.76 -20.86 32.72
C GLY A 534 -14.99 -21.52 32.09
N GLY A 535 -15.10 -21.52 30.76
CA GLY A 535 -16.25 -22.11 30.05
C GLY A 535 -17.45 -21.17 29.90
N LEU A 536 -17.38 -19.95 30.41
CA LEU A 536 -18.38 -18.91 30.21
C LEU A 536 -17.88 -17.94 29.16
N THR A 537 -18.56 -17.90 28.01
CA THR A 537 -18.28 -16.90 26.95
C THR A 537 -18.98 -15.60 27.30
N ILE A 538 -18.21 -14.57 27.62
CA ILE A 538 -18.74 -13.20 27.75
C ILE A 538 -18.83 -12.64 26.34
N PRO A 539 -20.03 -12.39 25.79
CA PRO A 539 -20.18 -11.78 24.46
C PRO A 539 -19.53 -10.41 24.45
N ALA A 540 -18.86 -10.08 23.36
CA ALA A 540 -18.46 -8.71 23.11
C ALA A 540 -19.72 -7.81 23.15
N PRO A 541 -19.62 -6.58 23.67
CA PRO A 541 -20.77 -5.67 23.65
C PRO A 541 -21.28 -5.49 22.20
N PRO A 542 -22.60 -5.47 22.00
CA PRO A 542 -23.18 -5.39 20.67
C PRO A 542 -22.71 -4.13 19.94
N THR A 543 -22.16 -4.31 18.76
CA THR A 543 -21.61 -3.26 17.89
C THR A 543 -22.69 -2.35 17.28
N ASP A 544 -23.96 -2.73 17.40
CA ASP A 544 -25.13 -2.04 16.86
C ASP A 544 -25.89 -1.21 17.88
N ALA A 545 -25.28 -0.85 19.01
CA ALA A 545 -25.83 0.21 19.82
C ALA A 545 -25.75 1.51 19.01
N GLN A 546 -26.82 1.79 18.26
CA GLN A 546 -27.12 3.15 17.85
C GLN A 546 -27.19 3.95 19.15
N ILE A 547 -26.10 4.64 19.45
CA ILE A 547 -26.12 5.67 20.49
C ILE A 547 -26.92 6.83 19.88
N SER A 548 -28.24 6.65 19.86
CA SER A 548 -29.19 7.74 19.67
C SER A 548 -29.27 8.54 20.96
N GLY A 549 -28.23 9.21 21.27
CA GLY A 549 -28.12 10.15 22.36
C GLY A 549 -26.81 10.85 22.14
N GLY A 550 -26.79 12.17 22.01
CA GLY A 550 -25.58 12.96 21.93
C GLY A 550 -24.64 12.56 23.07
N GLY A 551 -23.91 11.45 22.86
CA GLY A 551 -22.78 11.06 23.69
C GLY A 551 -21.84 12.25 23.70
N ASN A 552 -21.31 12.60 24.85
CA ASN A 552 -20.46 13.77 25.07
C ASN A 552 -19.20 13.68 24.18
N VAL A 553 -19.32 14.12 22.92
CA VAL A 553 -18.16 14.37 22.07
C VAL A 553 -17.29 15.40 22.78
N ASP A 554 -16.03 15.08 23.04
CA ASP A 554 -15.08 15.92 23.74
C ASP A 554 -13.94 16.45 22.85
N ALA A 555 -13.83 15.89 21.64
CA ALA A 555 -12.88 16.30 20.61
C ALA A 555 -13.49 16.22 19.22
N ALA A 556 -13.22 17.16 18.34
CA ALA A 556 -13.57 17.10 16.92
C ALA A 556 -12.32 17.29 16.06
N TYR A 557 -12.00 16.31 15.21
CA TYR A 557 -10.91 16.40 14.24
C TYR A 557 -11.48 16.72 12.85
N ILE A 558 -11.06 17.85 12.29
CA ILE A 558 -11.63 18.47 11.08
C ILE A 558 -10.62 18.37 9.94
N VAL A 559 -11.00 17.72 8.86
CA VAL A 559 -10.19 17.62 7.62
C VAL A 559 -10.79 18.53 6.57
N ALA A 560 -10.38 19.78 6.57
CA ALA A 560 -10.97 20.82 5.74
C ALA A 560 -9.91 21.81 5.24
N THR A 561 -10.20 22.45 4.12
CA THR A 561 -9.40 23.58 3.60
C THR A 561 -9.63 24.83 4.45
N PRO A 562 -8.79 25.89 4.32
CA PRO A 562 -9.02 27.16 5.04
C PRO A 562 -10.39 27.79 4.73
N GLU A 563 -10.86 27.67 3.49
CA GLU A 563 -12.17 28.17 3.11
C GLU A 563 -13.32 27.36 3.79
N GLU A 564 -13.20 26.03 3.79
CA GLU A 564 -14.20 25.16 4.40
C GLU A 564 -14.26 25.31 5.91
N ILE A 565 -13.11 25.38 6.59
CA ILE A 565 -13.07 25.50 8.05
C ILE A 565 -13.60 26.85 8.53
N ALA A 566 -13.45 27.90 7.71
CA ALA A 566 -14.04 29.22 7.96
C ALA A 566 -15.59 29.18 8.01
N PHE A 567 -16.21 28.22 7.32
CA PHE A 567 -17.64 27.96 7.45
C PHE A 567 -17.96 26.95 8.56
N ILE A 568 -17.19 25.89 8.69
CA ILE A 568 -17.45 24.78 9.62
C ILE A 568 -17.41 25.26 11.07
N LYS A 569 -16.37 26.03 11.46
CA LYS A 569 -16.21 26.46 12.86
C LYS A 569 -17.36 27.34 13.35
N PRO A 570 -17.81 28.38 12.61
CA PRO A 570 -19.02 29.13 12.98
C PRO A 570 -20.28 28.26 13.03
N MET A 571 -20.45 27.32 12.09
CA MET A 571 -21.62 26.41 12.09
C MET A 571 -21.64 25.50 13.32
N ILE A 572 -20.48 25.06 13.82
CA ILE A 572 -20.38 24.34 15.09
C ILE A 572 -20.81 25.26 16.25
N ALA A 573 -20.32 26.50 16.29
CA ALA A 573 -20.64 27.46 17.33
C ALA A 573 -22.14 27.84 17.33
N MET A 574 -22.76 27.98 16.16
CA MET A 574 -24.21 28.25 16.02
C MET A 574 -25.09 27.17 16.67
N ARG A 575 -24.66 25.91 16.59
CA ARG A 575 -25.45 24.77 17.11
C ARG A 575 -25.16 24.47 18.58
N ASN A 576 -23.90 24.56 19.00
CA ASN A 576 -23.44 24.08 20.31
C ASN A 576 -23.18 25.22 21.31
N GLY A 577 -23.22 26.47 20.86
CA GLY A 577 -22.84 27.63 21.67
C GLY A 577 -21.33 27.72 21.94
N SER A 578 -20.90 28.81 22.55
CA SER A 578 -19.49 29.05 22.90
C SER A 578 -18.98 28.21 24.08
N GLN A 579 -19.85 27.45 24.72
CA GLN A 579 -19.55 26.65 25.93
C GLN A 579 -19.50 25.14 25.68
N ALA A 580 -19.50 24.70 24.42
CA ALA A 580 -19.23 23.30 24.16
C ALA A 580 -17.82 22.96 24.67
N GLY A 581 -17.70 22.08 25.66
CA GLY A 581 -16.45 21.56 26.20
C GLY A 581 -15.67 20.70 25.19
N VAL A 582 -15.90 20.92 23.90
CA VAL A 582 -15.31 20.19 22.79
C VAL A 582 -14.06 20.92 22.30
N SER A 583 -12.94 20.25 22.33
CA SER A 583 -11.70 20.75 21.73
C SER A 583 -11.72 20.50 20.23
N LEU A 584 -11.35 21.52 19.44
CA LEU A 584 -11.31 21.45 17.99
C LEU A 584 -9.88 21.26 17.51
N TYR A 585 -9.71 20.28 16.63
CA TYR A 585 -8.45 19.93 15.99
C TYR A 585 -8.65 19.92 14.48
N ALA A 586 -7.61 20.28 13.72
CA ALA A 586 -7.66 20.26 12.28
C ALA A 586 -6.38 19.66 11.68
N SER A 587 -6.49 19.13 10.47
CA SER A 587 -5.32 18.73 9.69
C SER A 587 -4.57 19.94 9.15
N SER A 588 -3.33 19.72 8.71
CA SER A 588 -2.47 20.73 8.06
C SER A 588 -3.12 21.35 6.81
N ARG A 589 -4.10 20.65 6.24
CA ARG A 589 -4.91 21.11 5.11
C ARG A 589 -5.63 22.45 5.40
N SER A 590 -5.95 22.72 6.65
CA SER A 590 -6.59 23.95 7.11
C SER A 590 -5.66 25.16 7.16
N ALA A 591 -4.34 24.96 7.01
CA ALA A 591 -3.31 26.00 7.15
C ALA A 591 -2.47 26.10 5.87
N GLN A 592 -2.69 27.15 5.09
CA GLN A 592 -1.97 27.41 3.84
C GLN A 592 -1.18 28.72 3.83
N GLY A 593 -0.84 29.24 5.01
CA GLY A 593 -0.01 30.43 5.16
C GLY A 593 -0.68 31.77 4.82
N THR A 594 -1.92 31.74 4.37
CA THR A 594 -2.69 32.94 3.97
C THR A 594 -3.60 33.47 5.07
N ALA A 595 -3.47 32.94 6.29
CA ALA A 595 -4.32 33.31 7.43
C ALA A 595 -4.07 34.77 7.84
N GLY A 596 -4.94 35.64 7.36
CA GLY A 596 -4.98 37.06 7.83
C GLY A 596 -5.36 37.15 9.31
N PRO A 597 -5.23 38.35 9.92
CA PRO A 597 -5.55 38.56 11.31
C PRO A 597 -6.98 38.15 11.70
N ASP A 598 -7.94 38.44 10.83
CA ASP A 598 -9.35 38.13 11.07
C ASP A 598 -9.60 36.61 11.11
N PHE A 599 -9.01 35.84 10.16
CA PHE A 599 -9.09 34.39 10.19
C PHE A 599 -8.49 33.80 11.47
N ARG A 600 -7.34 34.32 11.92
CA ARG A 600 -6.69 33.84 13.15
C ARG A 600 -7.54 34.10 14.40
N LEU A 601 -8.28 35.19 14.43
CA LEU A 601 -9.23 35.49 15.50
C LEU A 601 -10.46 34.59 15.41
N GLU A 602 -10.98 34.33 14.22
CA GLU A 602 -12.09 33.39 14.02
C GLU A 602 -11.73 31.98 14.44
N MET A 603 -10.50 31.54 14.21
CA MET A 603 -10.00 30.21 14.55
C MET A 603 -9.56 30.07 16.01
N GLU A 604 -9.81 31.06 16.88
CA GLU A 604 -9.47 31.02 18.30
C GLU A 604 -9.76 29.65 18.93
N GLY A 605 -8.74 29.08 19.60
CA GLY A 605 -8.84 27.80 20.29
C GLY A 605 -8.65 26.55 19.40
N LEU A 606 -8.69 26.68 18.08
CA LEU A 606 -8.44 25.57 17.16
C LEU A 606 -6.95 25.18 17.19
N GLN A 607 -6.70 23.87 17.36
CA GLN A 607 -5.37 23.30 17.18
C GLN A 607 -5.26 22.67 15.79
N TYR A 608 -4.09 22.72 15.18
CA TYR A 608 -3.86 22.04 13.89
C TYR A 608 -2.46 21.46 13.82
N SER A 609 -2.33 20.35 13.09
CA SER A 609 -1.04 19.71 12.81
C SER A 609 -0.30 20.41 11.69
N GLU A 610 1.01 20.48 11.79
CA GLU A 610 1.88 21.01 10.75
C GLU A 610 3.25 20.30 10.80
N ILE A 611 3.94 20.27 9.68
CA ILE A 611 5.32 19.78 9.66
C ILE A 611 6.24 20.71 10.46
N PRO A 612 7.25 20.19 11.15
CA PRO A 612 8.14 21.00 12.00
C PRO A 612 8.76 22.20 11.27
N MET A 613 9.15 22.05 10.01
CA MET A 613 9.70 23.16 9.22
C MET A 613 8.73 24.35 9.14
N LEU A 614 7.46 24.09 8.78
CA LEU A 614 6.44 25.15 8.66
C LEU A 614 5.89 25.59 10.00
N ALA A 615 6.07 24.80 11.06
CA ALA A 615 5.78 25.19 12.43
C ALA A 615 6.88 26.07 13.06
N GLY A 616 7.94 26.36 12.32
CA GLY A 616 9.00 27.27 12.75
C GLY A 616 10.22 26.61 13.40
N ALA A 617 10.30 25.27 13.36
CA ALA A 617 11.47 24.54 13.88
C ALA A 617 12.76 24.84 13.11
N ASN A 618 12.63 25.16 11.81
CA ASN A 618 13.76 25.54 10.96
C ASN A 618 13.39 26.78 10.11
N PRO A 619 13.45 27.99 10.67
CA PRO A 619 13.01 29.21 9.98
C PRO A 619 13.80 29.51 8.70
N ALA A 620 15.10 29.23 8.69
CA ALA A 620 15.95 29.47 7.53
C ALA A 620 15.56 28.56 6.36
N LEU A 621 15.35 27.27 6.62
CA LEU A 621 14.88 26.31 5.60
C LEU A 621 13.45 26.62 5.16
N MET A 622 12.58 27.02 6.09
CA MET A 622 11.21 27.45 5.78
C MET A 622 11.23 28.62 4.78
N GLN A 623 12.03 29.64 5.03
CA GLN A 623 12.16 30.78 4.12
C GLN A 623 12.72 30.36 2.76
N GLN A 624 13.72 29.51 2.73
CA GLN A 624 14.30 28.96 1.51
C GLN A 624 13.26 28.17 0.70
N ALA A 625 12.54 27.27 1.36
CA ALA A 625 11.50 26.46 0.71
C ALA A 625 10.37 27.33 0.15
N LEU A 626 9.82 28.24 0.97
CA LEU A 626 8.72 29.11 0.56
C LEU A 626 9.12 30.03 -0.59
N SER A 627 10.33 30.58 -0.61
CA SER A 627 10.80 31.41 -1.72
C SER A 627 10.97 30.60 -3.01
N SER A 628 11.41 29.34 -2.93
CA SER A 628 11.55 28.47 -4.11
C SER A 628 10.22 28.06 -4.74
N VAL A 629 9.15 27.98 -3.93
CA VAL A 629 7.81 27.54 -4.35
C VAL A 629 6.77 28.66 -4.39
N ARG A 630 7.18 29.92 -4.40
CA ARG A 630 6.30 31.10 -4.45
C ARG A 630 5.26 31.15 -3.31
N ASN A 631 5.69 30.82 -2.11
CA ASN A 631 4.85 30.75 -0.90
C ASN A 631 3.70 29.71 -0.96
N ASP A 632 3.79 28.73 -1.82
CA ASP A 632 2.86 27.59 -1.80
C ASP A 632 3.24 26.62 -0.68
N TYR A 633 2.42 26.56 0.38
CA TYR A 633 2.66 25.71 1.54
C TYR A 633 2.59 24.23 1.23
N SER A 634 1.75 23.83 0.28
CA SER A 634 1.68 22.43 -0.15
C SER A 634 2.96 21.98 -0.84
N LEU A 635 3.51 22.82 -1.72
CA LEU A 635 4.79 22.57 -2.36
C LEU A 635 5.96 22.70 -1.36
N ALA A 636 5.88 23.63 -0.37
CA ALA A 636 6.89 23.72 0.68
C ALA A 636 7.00 22.43 1.51
N ARG A 637 5.88 21.74 1.76
CA ARG A 637 5.88 20.41 2.41
C ARG A 637 6.61 19.38 1.55
N LEU A 638 6.42 19.38 0.23
CA LEU A 638 7.14 18.50 -0.69
C LEU A 638 8.63 18.84 -0.79
N TYR A 639 8.98 20.10 -0.70
CA TYR A 639 10.39 20.51 -0.59
C TYR A 639 11.03 19.93 0.67
N ALA A 640 10.37 20.06 1.83
CA ALA A 640 10.82 19.46 3.07
C ALA A 640 10.90 17.92 2.97
N MET A 641 9.97 17.29 2.26
CA MET A 641 10.03 15.85 1.97
C MET A 641 11.30 15.48 1.20
N GLY A 642 11.69 16.28 0.22
CA GLY A 642 12.96 16.08 -0.51
C GLY A 642 14.18 16.15 0.41
N VAL A 643 14.21 17.12 1.32
CA VAL A 643 15.28 17.25 2.32
C VAL A 643 15.35 16.02 3.23
N ASP A 644 14.20 15.59 3.74
CA ASP A 644 14.12 14.41 4.61
C ASP A 644 14.40 13.11 3.87
N ALA A 645 14.06 13.02 2.59
CA ALA A 645 14.39 11.86 1.76
C ALA A 645 15.90 11.65 1.63
N TRP A 646 16.69 12.74 1.53
CA TRP A 646 18.14 12.65 1.61
C TRP A 646 18.61 12.09 2.95
N ALA A 647 18.07 12.60 4.06
CA ALA A 647 18.39 12.12 5.40
C ALA A 647 18.04 10.64 5.58
N LEU A 648 16.84 10.24 5.16
CA LEU A 648 16.40 8.85 5.22
C LEU A 648 17.22 7.92 4.34
N ALA A 649 17.64 8.35 3.15
CA ALA A 649 18.52 7.57 2.28
C ALA A 649 19.89 7.30 2.95
N ASN A 650 20.44 8.29 3.65
CA ASN A 650 21.69 8.15 4.41
C ASN A 650 21.55 7.23 5.62
N HIS A 651 20.37 7.14 6.21
CA HIS A 651 20.07 6.32 7.38
C HIS A 651 19.17 5.13 7.06
N PHE A 652 19.10 4.71 5.80
CA PHE A 652 18.20 3.64 5.36
C PHE A 652 18.39 2.35 6.14
N THR A 653 19.66 1.94 6.35
CA THR A 653 19.99 0.73 7.10
C THR A 653 19.58 0.85 8.57
N GLN A 654 19.83 1.99 9.21
CA GLN A 654 19.46 2.22 10.60
C GLN A 654 17.94 2.22 10.78
N MET A 655 17.21 2.90 9.87
CA MET A 655 15.75 2.89 9.85
C MET A 655 15.19 1.47 9.72
N ARG A 656 15.85 0.64 8.93
CA ARG A 656 15.39 -0.73 8.68
C ARG A 656 15.75 -1.70 9.80
N GLN A 657 16.94 -1.58 10.39
CA GLN A 657 17.53 -2.61 11.25
C GLN A 657 17.50 -2.25 12.74
N VAL A 658 17.44 -0.98 13.10
CA VAL A 658 17.53 -0.53 14.51
C VAL A 658 16.14 -0.18 15.02
N PRO A 659 15.54 -1.03 15.88
CA PRO A 659 14.24 -0.71 16.48
C PRO A 659 14.30 0.59 17.28
N GLY A 660 13.32 1.47 17.06
CA GLY A 660 13.25 2.75 17.78
C GLY A 660 14.25 3.81 17.29
N PHE A 661 14.97 3.58 16.19
CA PHE A 661 15.79 4.61 15.58
C PHE A 661 14.91 5.80 15.15
N THR A 662 15.31 7.00 15.54
CA THR A 662 14.56 8.22 15.28
C THR A 662 15.43 9.22 14.52
N LEU A 663 14.86 9.84 13.50
CA LEU A 663 15.41 10.95 12.74
C LEU A 663 14.61 12.21 13.01
N ASN A 664 15.31 13.29 13.37
CA ASN A 664 14.68 14.61 13.54
C ASN A 664 14.52 15.25 12.15
N GLY A 665 13.34 15.08 11.56
CA GLY A 665 13.06 15.52 10.20
C GLY A 665 12.38 16.89 10.14
N ASN A 666 12.37 17.46 8.95
CA ASN A 666 11.65 18.70 8.64
C ASN A 666 10.15 18.45 8.39
N THR A 667 9.77 17.19 8.11
CA THR A 667 8.38 16.76 7.91
C THR A 667 7.79 16.09 9.15
N GLY A 668 8.56 15.85 10.18
CA GLY A 668 8.17 15.21 11.44
C GLY A 668 9.37 14.58 12.13
N ASP A 669 9.21 14.15 13.37
CA ASP A 669 10.14 13.19 13.96
C ASP A 669 9.84 11.82 13.32
N LEU A 670 10.83 11.27 12.62
CA LEU A 670 10.68 10.13 11.75
C LEU A 670 11.08 8.84 12.46
N THR A 671 10.17 7.88 12.52
CA THR A 671 10.42 6.54 13.06
C THR A 671 9.90 5.50 12.09
N ALA A 672 10.51 4.33 12.05
CA ALA A 672 10.04 3.25 11.19
C ALA A 672 9.22 2.21 11.98
N THR A 673 8.10 1.76 11.40
CA THR A 673 7.40 0.56 11.87
C THR A 673 8.20 -0.70 11.54
N GLN A 674 7.74 -1.85 11.99
CA GLN A 674 8.32 -3.14 11.63
C GLN A 674 8.36 -3.40 10.13
N ASP A 675 7.38 -2.87 9.38
CA ASP A 675 7.29 -2.97 7.92
C ASP A 675 8.03 -1.85 7.19
N CYS A 676 8.83 -1.09 7.94
CA CYS A 676 9.55 0.09 7.47
C CYS A 676 8.66 1.16 6.83
N VAL A 677 7.47 1.35 7.36
CA VAL A 677 6.66 2.55 7.09
C VAL A 677 7.16 3.66 8.00
N ILE A 678 7.56 4.77 7.41
CA ILE A 678 8.05 5.93 8.15
C ILE A 678 6.85 6.69 8.72
N ASN A 679 6.68 6.61 10.02
CA ASN A 679 5.74 7.42 10.77
C ASN A 679 6.33 8.79 11.08
N ARG A 680 5.50 9.80 11.08
CA ARG A 680 5.87 11.18 11.39
C ARG A 680 5.14 11.63 12.64
N LYS A 681 5.89 12.13 13.63
CA LYS A 681 5.30 12.91 14.72
C LYS A 681 5.33 14.38 14.31
N LEU A 682 4.15 14.96 14.16
CA LEU A 682 3.98 16.33 13.69
C LEU A 682 4.08 17.35 14.83
N SER A 683 4.24 18.61 14.47
CA SER A 683 4.11 19.72 15.37
C SER A 683 2.65 20.15 15.45
N TRP A 684 2.17 20.47 16.65
CA TRP A 684 0.81 20.96 16.84
C TRP A 684 0.85 22.44 17.20
N LEU A 685 0.05 23.22 16.51
CA LEU A 685 -0.08 24.65 16.66
C LEU A 685 -1.50 25.00 17.10
N LYS A 686 -1.67 26.14 17.73
CA LYS A 686 -2.96 26.63 18.22
C LYS A 686 -3.14 28.10 17.89
N TYR A 687 -4.32 28.48 17.48
CA TYR A 687 -4.72 29.87 17.39
C TYR A 687 -5.10 30.38 18.77
N GLN A 688 -4.39 31.39 19.25
CA GLN A 688 -4.60 32.01 20.57
C GLN A 688 -4.40 33.50 20.48
N GLN A 689 -5.44 34.27 20.79
CA GLN A 689 -5.43 35.74 20.78
C GLN A 689 -4.94 36.35 19.44
N GLY A 690 -5.40 35.73 18.34
CA GLY A 690 -5.00 36.13 16.98
C GLY A 690 -3.56 35.79 16.60
N GLN A 691 -2.84 35.05 17.47
CA GLN A 691 -1.49 34.54 17.21
C GLN A 691 -1.53 33.02 16.95
N ILE A 692 -0.48 32.51 16.32
CA ILE A 692 -0.23 31.09 16.20
C ILE A 692 0.85 30.73 17.20
N VAL A 693 0.54 29.84 18.13
CA VAL A 693 1.45 29.42 19.20
C VAL A 693 1.57 27.88 19.19
N PRO A 694 2.65 27.31 19.72
CA PRO A 694 2.71 25.85 19.91
C PRO A 694 1.55 25.36 20.79
N ALA A 695 0.91 24.26 20.41
CA ALA A 695 -0.03 23.57 21.26
C ALA A 695 0.74 22.64 22.21
N SER A 696 0.53 22.84 23.50
CA SER A 696 1.16 22.01 24.54
C SER A 696 0.39 20.73 24.79
#